data_f865d2f0215e18b4f9c58cda3c6f8a5e
#
_entry.id   f865d2f0215e18b4f9c58cda3c6f8a5e
#
_cell.length_a   1.000
_cell.length_b   1.000
_cell.length_c   1.000
_cell.angle_alpha   90.00
_cell.angle_beta   90.00
_cell.angle_gamma   90.00
#
_symmetry.space_group_name_H-M   'P 1'
#
loop_
_entity.id
_entity.type
_entity.pdbx_description
1 polymer ?
#
loop_
_entity_poly.entity_id
_entity_poly.type
_entity_poly.pdbx_seq_one_letter_code
_entity_poly.pdbx_strand_id
1 'polypeptide(L)'
;MLPAGEMGRVPAAAGCPEGGDGIKRTEEKSDMNIAALVGSDLLTQGGDDGELPLNVSAFIEKEVGSDLKSLKKLGKLIEKMTENKIKLEEQVLTISSEIPKRIQSALKDAEESKQVVNQFLEQEAPLLSSITSHLLTAQPWMDDLGAMINQIEEIEQHLTYLKWVSQIEELSDNIQQYLMTNNVPEAASILVTMTELDIKLQESSCTHLLSFVRATVKFWHKILKDKLTSDFEEVLAQLHWPFITHTQSQTVGINWPASAPEIYGALETLFCQLLKLQASDELLTEQKQLPEKYSLPECPSVILPIQIMLTPLQKRFKYHFRGSRQTNVISKPEWYLAQVLMWIGNHAHFLDEKIQPILDKASCAVNARLEFSRGLVMLILEKLASDIPCLLYDDNLFCHLVDEVLLFERELHSVHGYPSTFASCMHILSEETCFQRWLTVERKFALQKMDSMLSSEAVWVSQYKDITDVDEMKVPDCAEVFMTLLLVITDRYKNLPTAPRKLQFLELQKDLVDDFRIRLTQVMKEETRAPLDFRYCAILNAVNYISTVLADWADNVFFLQLQQAALEVFAENSALSKLQLGQLASMESSVFDDMINLLERLKLDMLTRQVDHVFREVKDAAKLYKKERWLSLPSQCEQAVMSLSSSACPLLLTLRDRLLQLEQQLCVSLFRIFWQMLVEKLDIYIYQEIILANHFNEGGATQLQFDMTRNLFPLFSHYCKRPENYFKHVKEACIVLNLNIGSALLLKDVLQSASEHLPATAALNEVGIYKLAQQDVEILLNLRTNWPNTGK
;
A
#
# COMPACT_ATOMS: atom_id res chain seq x y z
N MET A 1 39.48 34.05 12.16
CA MET A 1 39.90 34.32 10.77
C MET A 1 41.29 33.84 10.60
N LEU A 2 41.45 32.74 9.94
CA LEU A 2 42.58 32.35 9.05
C LEU A 2 42.36 30.87 8.69
N PRO A 3 42.45 30.46 7.45
CA PRO A 3 42.01 29.14 7.01
C PRO A 3 43.06 28.10 7.34
N ALA A 4 42.62 26.95 7.77
CA ALA A 4 43.46 25.76 7.96
C ALA A 4 43.93 25.25 6.60
N GLY A 5 45.26 25.23 6.43
CA GLY A 5 45.91 24.57 5.30
C GLY A 5 45.75 23.06 5.42
N GLU A 6 45.38 22.48 4.34
CA GLU A 6 45.47 21.03 4.10
C GLU A 6 46.96 20.61 4.16
N MET A 7 47.32 19.84 5.15
CA MET A 7 48.57 19.05 5.09
C MET A 7 48.19 17.58 4.87
N GLY A 8 48.66 17.12 3.72
CA GLY A 8 48.44 15.77 3.21
C GLY A 8 48.94 14.70 4.19
N ARG A 9 48.10 13.73 4.37
CA ARG A 9 48.44 12.44 4.98
C ARG A 9 49.36 11.66 4.07
N VAL A 10 50.56 11.42 4.53
CA VAL A 10 51.43 10.36 4.00
C VAL A 10 50.84 9.02 4.46
N PRO A 11 50.55 8.08 3.58
CA PRO A 11 50.09 6.77 4.02
C PRO A 11 51.25 5.93 4.51
N ALA A 12 51.09 5.37 5.69
CA ALA A 12 51.94 4.35 6.26
C ALA A 12 52.06 3.13 5.35
N ALA A 13 53.24 2.60 5.20
CA ALA A 13 53.51 1.34 4.52
C ALA A 13 52.75 0.18 5.16
N ALA A 14 51.83 -0.37 4.45
CA ALA A 14 51.20 -1.66 4.75
C ALA A 14 51.94 -2.76 3.97
N GLY A 15 52.15 -3.87 4.66
CA GLY A 15 52.87 -5.05 4.23
C GLY A 15 52.35 -5.68 2.95
N CYS A 16 53.21 -6.46 2.37
CA CYS A 16 52.96 -7.34 1.23
C CYS A 16 51.80 -8.27 1.46
N PRO A 17 50.99 -8.50 0.46
CA PRO A 17 50.34 -9.78 0.26
C PRO A 17 51.00 -10.54 -0.89
N GLU A 18 51.17 -11.81 -0.63
CA GLU A 18 51.51 -12.87 -1.58
C GLU A 18 50.53 -12.93 -2.78
N GLY A 19 51.12 -13.41 -3.84
CA GLY A 19 50.68 -13.78 -5.14
C GLY A 19 49.20 -13.97 -5.45
N GLY A 20 48.87 -13.54 -6.65
CA GLY A 20 47.65 -13.86 -7.31
C GLY A 20 47.50 -13.14 -8.63
N ASP A 21 47.81 -13.83 -9.70
CA ASP A 21 47.67 -13.46 -11.09
C ASP A 21 46.47 -12.56 -11.43
N GLY A 22 46.77 -11.54 -12.21
CA GLY A 22 45.72 -10.70 -12.77
C GLY A 22 46.21 -9.67 -13.77
N ILE A 23 47.06 -10.05 -14.71
CA ILE A 23 47.34 -9.23 -15.89
C ILE A 23 46.07 -9.20 -16.76
N LYS A 24 45.29 -8.15 -16.67
CA LYS A 24 44.30 -7.82 -17.69
C LYS A 24 45.03 -7.42 -18.95
N ARG A 25 45.16 -8.37 -19.87
CA ARG A 25 45.43 -8.07 -21.27
C ARG A 25 44.21 -7.35 -21.84
N THR A 26 44.41 -6.12 -22.24
CA THR A 26 43.62 -5.50 -23.28
C THR A 26 43.88 -6.28 -24.58
N GLU A 27 42.97 -7.17 -24.89
CA GLU A 27 42.91 -7.78 -26.22
C GLU A 27 42.34 -6.75 -27.19
N GLU A 28 43.28 -6.16 -27.98
CA GLU A 28 42.92 -5.67 -29.30
C GLU A 28 42.40 -6.88 -30.11
N LYS A 29 41.10 -6.85 -30.41
CA LYS A 29 40.49 -7.72 -31.41
C LYS A 29 41.05 -7.38 -32.78
N SER A 30 42.11 -8.03 -33.20
CA SER A 30 42.38 -8.20 -34.61
C SER A 30 41.91 -9.60 -35.01
N ASP A 31 40.92 -9.56 -35.85
CA ASP A 31 40.31 -10.69 -36.51
C ASP A 31 41.28 -11.74 -37.01
N MET A 32 41.16 -12.93 -36.48
CA MET A 32 41.46 -14.12 -37.26
C MET A 32 40.45 -15.21 -36.92
N ASN A 33 39.27 -15.01 -37.49
CA ASN A 33 38.24 -16.05 -37.57
C ASN A 33 38.55 -17.01 -38.71
N ILE A 34 39.71 -17.69 -38.62
CA ILE A 34 40.07 -18.76 -39.59
C ILE A 34 39.52 -20.11 -39.16
N ALA A 35 39.05 -20.26 -37.93
CA ALA A 35 38.50 -21.50 -37.41
C ALA A 35 37.02 -21.77 -37.82
N ALA A 36 36.39 -20.81 -38.44
CA ALA A 36 34.96 -20.98 -38.85
C ALA A 36 34.78 -21.37 -40.31
N LEU A 37 35.82 -21.57 -41.08
CA LEU A 37 35.75 -21.88 -42.52
C LEU A 37 36.25 -23.26 -42.92
N VAL A 38 36.74 -24.07 -41.99
CA VAL A 38 37.08 -25.46 -42.22
C VAL A 38 36.32 -26.25 -41.18
N GLY A 39 35.17 -26.78 -41.57
CA GLY A 39 34.47 -27.71 -40.76
C GLY A 39 35.35 -28.90 -40.39
N SER A 40 35.72 -29.01 -39.12
CA SER A 40 36.53 -30.12 -38.58
C SER A 40 35.83 -31.47 -38.59
N ASP A 41 34.63 -31.54 -39.21
CA ASP A 41 33.84 -32.78 -39.27
C ASP A 41 34.02 -33.58 -40.61
N LEU A 42 34.96 -33.19 -41.50
CA LEU A 42 35.08 -33.85 -42.80
C LEU A 42 36.37 -34.74 -42.94
N LEU A 43 37.17 -34.92 -41.87
CA LEU A 43 38.47 -35.62 -41.99
C LEU A 43 38.68 -36.79 -41.02
N THR A 44 37.66 -37.30 -40.39
CA THR A 44 37.76 -38.53 -39.58
C THR A 44 36.61 -39.48 -39.88
N GLN A 45 36.65 -40.12 -41.07
CA GLN A 45 36.19 -41.48 -41.24
C GLN A 45 36.63 -41.97 -42.61
N GLY A 46 37.83 -42.53 -42.66
CA GLY A 46 38.23 -43.46 -43.70
C GLY A 46 37.53 -44.78 -43.45
N GLY A 47 36.45 -45.02 -44.16
CA GLY A 47 35.75 -46.28 -44.23
C GLY A 47 35.38 -46.51 -45.69
N ASP A 48 35.97 -47.51 -46.28
CA ASP A 48 35.66 -48.12 -47.57
C ASP A 48 34.14 -48.35 -47.64
N ASP A 49 33.53 -47.69 -48.57
CA ASP A 49 32.38 -48.17 -49.36
C ASP A 49 31.67 -46.94 -49.95
N GLY A 50 31.50 -46.95 -51.25
CA GLY A 50 31.02 -46.02 -52.27
C GLY A 50 29.81 -45.12 -52.01
N GLU A 51 29.48 -44.75 -50.74
CA GLU A 51 28.42 -43.76 -50.39
C GLU A 51 29.05 -42.46 -49.92
N LEU A 52 28.77 -41.39 -50.69
CA LEU A 52 29.12 -40.03 -50.32
C LEU A 52 28.56 -39.69 -48.92
N PRO A 53 29.36 -39.07 -48.01
CA PRO A 53 28.86 -38.68 -46.71
C PRO A 53 27.62 -37.80 -46.79
N LEU A 54 26.62 -38.07 -45.95
CA LEU A 54 25.31 -37.39 -45.94
C LEU A 54 25.38 -35.88 -46.06
N ASN A 55 26.47 -35.25 -45.52
CA ASN A 55 26.68 -33.83 -45.61
C ASN A 55 27.11 -33.34 -47.02
N VAL A 56 27.83 -34.15 -47.75
CA VAL A 56 28.22 -33.82 -49.12
C VAL A 56 27.06 -34.04 -50.09
N SER A 57 26.27 -35.10 -49.87
CA SER A 57 25.04 -35.34 -50.59
C SER A 57 24.03 -34.16 -50.40
N ALA A 58 23.79 -33.75 -49.19
CA ALA A 58 22.91 -32.64 -48.83
C ALA A 58 23.41 -31.31 -49.41
N PHE A 59 24.73 -31.11 -49.46
CA PHE A 59 25.31 -29.92 -50.06
C PHE A 59 25.13 -29.92 -51.58
N ILE A 60 25.34 -31.06 -52.24
CA ILE A 60 25.15 -31.22 -53.70
C ILE A 60 23.67 -31.06 -54.06
N GLU A 61 22.75 -31.62 -53.27
CA GLU A 61 21.29 -31.41 -53.49
C GLU A 61 20.87 -29.97 -53.30
N LYS A 62 21.42 -29.23 -52.34
CA LYS A 62 21.13 -27.84 -52.12
C LYS A 62 21.60 -26.91 -53.24
N GLU A 63 22.76 -27.19 -53.87
CA GLU A 63 23.38 -26.33 -54.89
C GLU A 63 22.98 -26.72 -56.32
N VAL A 64 22.70 -28.01 -56.56
CA VAL A 64 22.40 -28.55 -57.91
C VAL A 64 20.93 -28.86 -58.09
N GLY A 65 20.18 -29.18 -57.04
CA GLY A 65 18.78 -29.57 -57.08
C GLY A 65 18.61 -31.05 -57.61
N SER A 66 17.44 -31.61 -57.37
CA SER A 66 17.15 -33.02 -57.68
C SER A 66 16.77 -33.32 -59.14
N ASP A 67 16.82 -32.34 -60.02
CA ASP A 67 16.39 -32.47 -61.41
C ASP A 67 17.58 -32.80 -62.35
N LEU A 68 17.38 -33.85 -63.21
CA LEU A 68 18.37 -34.32 -64.23
C LEU A 68 18.82 -33.20 -65.18
N LYS A 69 18.01 -32.17 -65.41
CA LYS A 69 18.34 -31.01 -66.25
C LYS A 69 19.32 -30.05 -65.66
N SER A 70 19.57 -30.12 -64.37
CA SER A 70 20.47 -29.22 -63.63
C SER A 70 21.90 -29.74 -63.55
N LEU A 71 22.20 -30.97 -64.02
CA LEU A 71 23.56 -31.53 -64.08
C LEU A 71 24.59 -30.66 -64.80
N LYS A 72 24.13 -29.73 -65.66
CA LYS A 72 25.03 -28.76 -66.32
C LYS A 72 25.65 -27.76 -65.34
N LYS A 73 25.06 -27.61 -64.12
CA LYS A 73 25.58 -26.75 -63.09
C LYS A 73 26.74 -27.39 -62.26
N LEU A 74 26.81 -28.71 -62.28
CA LEU A 74 27.83 -29.47 -61.56
C LEU A 74 29.26 -29.11 -62.06
N GLY A 75 29.47 -28.91 -63.37
CA GLY A 75 30.73 -28.48 -63.94
C GLY A 75 31.18 -27.15 -63.41
N LYS A 76 30.26 -26.18 -63.29
CA LYS A 76 30.58 -24.84 -62.71
C LYS A 76 30.85 -24.88 -61.20
N LEU A 77 30.19 -25.81 -60.49
CA LEU A 77 30.42 -25.99 -59.04
C LEU A 77 31.81 -26.62 -58.81
N ILE A 78 32.23 -27.62 -59.63
CA ILE A 78 33.56 -28.22 -59.56
C ILE A 78 34.64 -27.21 -59.86
N GLU A 79 34.44 -26.36 -60.90
CA GLU A 79 35.36 -25.31 -61.27
C GLU A 79 35.55 -24.30 -60.16
N LYS A 80 34.41 -23.88 -59.48
CA LYS A 80 34.43 -22.95 -58.33
C LYS A 80 35.12 -23.56 -57.12
N MET A 81 34.91 -24.83 -56.84
CA MET A 81 35.55 -25.55 -55.72
C MET A 81 37.03 -25.79 -55.99
N THR A 82 37.46 -26.07 -57.25
CA THR A 82 38.86 -26.16 -57.63
C THR A 82 39.57 -24.82 -57.55
N GLU A 83 38.90 -23.75 -57.96
CA GLU A 83 39.42 -22.38 -57.79
C GLU A 83 39.60 -21.99 -56.33
N ASN A 84 38.65 -22.31 -55.50
CA ASN A 84 38.77 -22.07 -54.05
C ASN A 84 39.87 -22.93 -53.39
N LYS A 85 40.04 -24.18 -53.82
CA LYS A 85 41.13 -25.04 -53.39
C LYS A 85 42.51 -24.41 -53.70
N ILE A 86 42.71 -23.96 -54.96
CA ILE A 86 43.97 -23.32 -55.37
C ILE A 86 44.23 -22.03 -54.55
N LYS A 87 43.24 -21.22 -54.34
CA LYS A 87 43.38 -20.01 -53.46
C LYS A 87 43.73 -20.35 -52.03
N LEU A 88 43.14 -21.42 -51.46
CA LEU A 88 43.47 -21.87 -50.10
C LEU A 88 44.92 -22.44 -50.05
N GLU A 89 45.35 -23.21 -51.08
CA GLU A 89 46.73 -23.73 -51.17
C GLU A 89 47.75 -22.60 -51.28
N GLU A 90 47.46 -21.55 -52.05
CA GLU A 90 48.34 -20.35 -52.13
C GLU A 90 48.43 -19.63 -50.80
N GLN A 91 47.29 -19.46 -50.09
CA GLN A 91 47.27 -18.86 -48.78
C GLN A 91 48.07 -19.67 -47.72
N VAL A 92 47.95 -20.97 -47.74
CA VAL A 92 48.72 -21.84 -46.87
C VAL A 92 50.25 -21.76 -47.15
N LEU A 93 50.65 -21.68 -48.43
CA LEU A 93 52.05 -21.56 -48.84
C LEU A 93 52.65 -20.18 -48.42
N THR A 94 51.89 -19.11 -48.56
CA THR A 94 52.31 -17.78 -48.12
C THR A 94 52.44 -17.70 -46.59
N ILE A 95 51.47 -18.20 -45.85
CA ILE A 95 51.54 -18.22 -44.37
C ILE A 95 52.69 -19.13 -43.88
N SER A 96 52.88 -20.31 -44.52
CA SER A 96 53.94 -21.23 -44.15
C SER A 96 55.36 -20.66 -44.40
N SER A 97 55.50 -19.76 -45.34
CA SER A 97 56.77 -19.06 -45.60
C SER A 97 57.05 -17.87 -44.68
N GLU A 98 55.98 -17.24 -44.17
CA GLU A 98 56.10 -16.08 -43.29
C GLU A 98 56.26 -16.43 -41.79
N ILE A 99 55.67 -17.52 -41.33
CA ILE A 99 55.71 -17.95 -39.93
C ILE A 99 57.16 -18.08 -39.40
N PRO A 100 58.10 -18.72 -40.10
CA PRO A 100 59.47 -18.83 -39.59
C PRO A 100 60.16 -17.49 -39.47
N LYS A 101 59.87 -16.52 -40.35
CA LYS A 101 60.49 -15.19 -40.32
C LYS A 101 59.94 -14.38 -39.15
N ARG A 102 58.65 -14.46 -38.87
CA ARG A 102 58.01 -13.81 -37.73
C ARG A 102 58.47 -14.39 -36.38
N ILE A 103 58.64 -15.70 -36.31
CA ILE A 103 59.15 -16.36 -35.11
C ILE A 103 60.60 -15.94 -34.86
N GLN A 104 61.41 -15.85 -35.90
CA GLN A 104 62.82 -15.44 -35.79
C GLN A 104 62.99 -13.96 -35.38
N SER A 105 62.07 -13.09 -35.88
CA SER A 105 62.01 -11.68 -35.42
C SER A 105 61.60 -11.60 -33.96
N ALA A 106 60.50 -12.28 -33.59
CA ALA A 106 60.00 -12.26 -32.21
C ALA A 106 61.01 -12.84 -31.18
N LEU A 107 61.77 -13.87 -31.57
CA LEU A 107 62.86 -14.41 -30.77
C LEU A 107 63.99 -13.38 -30.56
N LYS A 108 64.29 -12.65 -31.62
CA LYS A 108 65.33 -11.60 -31.52
C LYS A 108 64.87 -10.46 -30.63
N ASP A 109 63.71 -9.97 -30.79
CA ASP A 109 63.12 -8.90 -29.97
C ASP A 109 63.01 -9.32 -28.49
N ALA A 110 62.67 -10.61 -28.23
CA ALA A 110 62.64 -11.17 -26.89
C ALA A 110 63.99 -11.25 -26.23
N GLU A 111 65.04 -11.60 -27.00
CA GLU A 111 66.42 -11.64 -26.50
C GLU A 111 66.96 -10.24 -26.24
N GLU A 112 66.67 -9.27 -27.13
CA GLU A 112 67.08 -7.85 -26.90
C GLU A 112 66.34 -7.30 -25.67
N SER A 113 65.01 -7.59 -25.49
CA SER A 113 64.23 -7.23 -24.32
C SER A 113 64.84 -7.83 -23.04
N LYS A 114 65.22 -9.10 -23.09
CA LYS A 114 65.82 -9.77 -21.97
C LYS A 114 67.24 -9.13 -21.60
N GLN A 115 68.02 -8.73 -22.58
CA GLN A 115 69.28 -8.01 -22.32
C GLN A 115 69.00 -6.67 -21.64
N VAL A 116 67.99 -5.91 -22.07
CA VAL A 116 67.64 -4.63 -21.46
C VAL A 116 67.17 -4.83 -20.01
N VAL A 117 66.38 -5.82 -19.77
CA VAL A 117 65.84 -6.16 -18.40
C VAL A 117 67.05 -6.55 -17.50
N ASN A 118 67.97 -7.38 -18.01
CA ASN A 118 69.15 -7.74 -17.23
C ASN A 118 70.07 -6.54 -16.90
N GLN A 119 70.17 -5.60 -17.83
CA GLN A 119 70.93 -4.35 -17.58
C GLN A 119 70.29 -3.47 -16.52
N PHE A 120 68.93 -3.42 -16.52
CA PHE A 120 68.20 -2.73 -15.46
C PHE A 120 68.38 -3.41 -14.09
N LEU A 121 68.34 -4.74 -14.04
CA LEU A 121 68.51 -5.51 -12.80
C LEU A 121 69.94 -5.37 -12.25
N GLU A 122 70.93 -5.26 -13.12
CA GLU A 122 72.37 -5.00 -12.71
C GLU A 122 72.58 -3.58 -12.16
N GLN A 123 71.79 -2.61 -12.59
CA GLN A 123 71.79 -1.24 -12.09
C GLN A 123 70.94 -1.04 -10.82
N GLU A 124 69.92 -1.88 -10.60
CA GLU A 124 69.07 -1.78 -9.45
C GLU A 124 69.82 -2.06 -8.12
N ALA A 125 70.62 -3.12 -8.07
CA ALA A 125 71.31 -3.52 -6.85
C ALA A 125 72.23 -2.44 -6.25
N PRO A 126 73.06 -1.80 -7.03
CA PRO A 126 73.97 -0.72 -6.52
C PRO A 126 73.13 0.53 -6.15
N LEU A 127 72.10 0.85 -6.89
CA LEU A 127 71.16 1.94 -6.57
C LEU A 127 70.41 1.70 -5.25
N LEU A 128 69.90 0.53 -5.06
CA LEU A 128 69.22 0.13 -3.83
C LEU A 128 70.21 0.15 -2.63
N SER A 129 71.38 -0.35 -2.84
CA SER A 129 72.39 -0.30 -1.81
C SER A 129 72.80 1.14 -1.45
N SER A 130 72.91 2.03 -2.44
CA SER A 130 73.18 3.45 -2.21
C SER A 130 72.07 4.15 -1.48
N ILE A 131 70.82 3.89 -1.89
CA ILE A 131 69.59 4.44 -1.23
C ILE A 131 69.50 3.94 0.21
N THR A 132 69.67 2.62 0.44
CA THR A 132 69.64 2.07 1.80
C THR A 132 70.78 2.62 2.68
N SER A 133 72.00 2.84 2.15
CA SER A 133 73.04 3.48 2.86
C SER A 133 72.74 4.94 3.23
N HIS A 134 72.17 5.69 2.32
CA HIS A 134 71.74 7.07 2.60
C HIS A 134 70.56 7.11 3.58
N LEU A 135 69.63 6.18 3.50
CA LEU A 135 68.52 6.05 4.46
C LEU A 135 69.03 5.72 5.85
N LEU A 136 70.02 4.77 5.97
CA LEU A 136 70.58 4.41 7.27
C LEU A 136 71.38 5.56 7.90
N THR A 137 72.03 6.42 7.12
CA THR A 137 72.73 7.60 7.63
C THR A 137 71.76 8.77 7.92
N ALA A 138 70.70 8.89 7.21
CA ALA A 138 69.69 9.93 7.43
C ALA A 138 68.67 9.57 8.53
N GLN A 139 68.40 8.27 8.80
CA GLN A 139 67.43 7.81 9.78
C GLN A 139 67.62 8.42 11.18
N PRO A 140 68.90 8.43 11.79
CA PRO A 140 69.01 9.04 13.11
C PRO A 140 68.64 10.52 13.13
N TRP A 141 69.01 11.26 12.05
CA TRP A 141 68.64 12.67 11.94
C TRP A 141 67.16 12.89 11.80
N MET A 142 66.42 12.00 11.06
CA MET A 142 65.03 12.02 10.93
C MET A 142 64.30 11.70 12.27
N ASP A 143 64.83 10.74 13.02
CA ASP A 143 64.33 10.36 14.32
C ASP A 143 64.51 11.49 15.35
N ASP A 144 65.68 12.13 15.41
CA ASP A 144 65.98 13.29 16.27
C ASP A 144 65.09 14.50 15.89
N LEU A 145 64.88 14.74 14.60
CA LEU A 145 64.05 15.82 14.11
C LEU A 145 62.58 15.54 14.42
N GLY A 146 62.16 14.28 14.24
CA GLY A 146 60.83 13.81 14.61
C GLY A 146 60.55 13.96 16.12
N ALA A 147 61.58 13.62 16.96
CA ALA A 147 61.44 13.82 18.40
C ALA A 147 61.30 15.29 18.79
N MET A 148 62.08 16.18 18.15
CA MET A 148 61.96 17.64 18.39
C MET A 148 60.59 18.20 17.91
N ILE A 149 60.12 17.75 16.75
CA ILE A 149 58.78 18.15 16.23
C ILE A 149 57.69 17.72 17.21
N ASN A 150 57.74 16.46 17.69
CA ASN A 150 56.78 15.97 18.66
C ASN A 150 56.78 16.78 19.98
N GLN A 151 57.99 17.18 20.46
CA GLN A 151 58.11 18.05 21.62
C GLN A 151 57.50 19.45 21.40
N ILE A 152 57.72 20.02 20.21
CA ILE A 152 57.14 21.31 19.84
C ILE A 152 55.60 21.19 19.78
N GLU A 153 55.08 20.15 19.11
CA GLU A 153 53.63 19.89 19.05
C GLU A 153 53.00 19.70 20.46
N GLU A 154 53.70 18.99 21.35
CA GLU A 154 53.27 18.83 22.75
C GLU A 154 53.19 20.17 23.48
N ILE A 155 54.22 21.02 23.31
CA ILE A 155 54.25 22.35 23.92
C ILE A 155 53.16 23.26 23.33
N GLU A 156 52.91 23.18 22.03
CA GLU A 156 51.82 23.92 21.35
C GLU A 156 50.45 23.46 21.83
N GLN A 157 50.26 22.17 22.02
CA GLN A 157 49.05 21.63 22.62
C GLN A 157 48.82 22.12 24.03
N HIS A 158 49.88 22.09 24.89
CA HIS A 158 49.81 22.64 26.24
C HIS A 158 49.51 24.16 26.24
N LEU A 159 50.14 24.93 25.37
CA LEU A 159 49.89 26.36 25.25
C LEU A 159 48.43 26.65 24.81
N THR A 160 47.93 25.87 23.87
CA THR A 160 46.57 25.97 23.41
C THR A 160 45.57 25.63 24.52
N TYR A 161 45.83 24.56 25.29
CA TYR A 161 45.07 24.18 26.43
C TYR A 161 45.00 25.32 27.50
N LEU A 162 46.11 25.90 27.88
CA LEU A 162 46.20 27.00 28.86
C LEU A 162 45.46 28.27 28.37
N LYS A 163 45.56 28.57 27.06
CA LYS A 163 44.81 29.68 26.47
C LYS A 163 43.29 29.48 26.61
N TRP A 164 42.81 28.27 26.37
CA TRP A 164 41.39 27.98 26.56
C TRP A 164 40.97 28.10 28.03
N VAL A 165 41.76 27.58 28.97
CA VAL A 165 41.47 27.72 30.41
C VAL A 165 41.41 29.19 30.81
N SER A 166 42.44 30.00 30.42
CA SER A 166 42.46 31.44 30.74
C SER A 166 41.26 32.21 30.14
N GLN A 167 40.85 31.86 28.90
CA GLN A 167 39.68 32.47 28.29
C GLN A 167 38.40 32.13 29.03
N ILE A 168 38.25 30.90 29.55
CA ILE A 168 37.10 30.47 30.29
C ILE A 168 37.06 31.14 31.68
N GLU A 169 38.20 31.31 32.33
CA GLU A 169 38.31 32.04 33.61
C GLU A 169 37.95 33.53 33.44
N GLU A 170 38.44 34.19 32.37
CA GLU A 170 38.10 35.57 32.07
C GLU A 170 36.58 35.75 31.83
N LEU A 171 35.94 34.83 31.05
CA LEU A 171 34.52 34.85 30.86
C LEU A 171 33.76 34.61 32.17
N SER A 172 34.24 33.75 33.03
CA SER A 172 33.69 33.47 34.36
C SER A 172 33.73 34.72 35.28
N ASP A 173 34.86 35.39 35.31
CA ASP A 173 35.04 36.62 36.08
C ASP A 173 34.14 37.76 35.56
N ASN A 174 33.99 37.88 34.25
CA ASN A 174 33.03 38.83 33.63
C ASN A 174 31.58 38.53 34.05
N ILE A 175 31.15 37.28 34.06
CA ILE A 175 29.82 36.89 34.52
C ILE A 175 29.65 37.30 35.97
N GLN A 176 30.63 37.02 36.84
CA GLN A 176 30.58 37.40 38.26
C GLN A 176 30.47 38.93 38.44
N GLN A 177 31.21 39.71 37.69
CA GLN A 177 31.18 41.17 37.73
C GLN A 177 29.83 41.72 37.32
N TYR A 178 29.23 41.17 36.21
CA TYR A 178 27.90 41.61 35.72
C TYR A 178 26.80 41.22 36.71
N LEU A 179 26.89 40.10 37.39
CA LEU A 179 25.96 39.71 38.43
C LEU A 179 26.05 40.66 39.66
N MET A 180 27.26 41.07 40.05
CA MET A 180 27.44 42.05 41.14
C MET A 180 26.88 43.44 40.81
N THR A 181 26.91 43.83 39.54
CA THR A 181 26.34 45.11 39.05
C THR A 181 24.84 44.96 38.68
N ASN A 182 24.21 43.81 38.91
CA ASN A 182 22.83 43.46 38.59
C ASN A 182 22.51 43.62 37.05
N ASN A 183 23.51 43.47 36.21
CA ASN A 183 23.35 43.50 34.75
C ASN A 183 23.21 42.07 34.22
N VAL A 184 22.06 41.45 34.48
CA VAL A 184 21.77 40.04 34.14
C VAL A 184 21.76 39.79 32.61
N PRO A 185 21.32 40.76 31.75
CA PRO A 185 21.35 40.54 30.28
C PRO A 185 22.73 40.28 29.72
N GLU A 186 23.72 41.04 30.18
CA GLU A 186 25.11 40.85 29.70
C GLU A 186 25.72 39.57 30.25
N ALA A 187 25.45 39.22 31.54
CA ALA A 187 25.86 37.95 32.08
C ALA A 187 25.31 36.74 31.32
N ALA A 188 24.03 36.79 30.91
CA ALA A 188 23.41 35.75 30.07
C ALA A 188 24.05 35.68 28.68
N SER A 189 24.41 36.82 28.09
CA SER A 189 25.10 36.88 26.77
C SER A 189 26.48 36.22 26.82
N ILE A 190 27.23 36.45 27.90
CA ILE A 190 28.54 35.79 28.09
C ILE A 190 28.40 34.28 28.30
N LEU A 191 27.38 33.85 29.01
CA LEU A 191 27.13 32.42 29.18
C LEU A 191 26.83 31.73 27.85
N VAL A 192 26.10 32.39 26.93
CA VAL A 192 25.90 31.87 25.55
C VAL A 192 27.25 31.68 24.84
N THR A 193 28.16 32.66 24.94
CA THR A 193 29.49 32.50 24.34
C THR A 193 30.28 31.35 24.97
N MET A 194 30.18 31.13 26.27
CA MET A 194 30.79 29.96 26.95
C MET A 194 30.17 28.64 26.46
N THR A 195 28.88 28.62 26.21
CA THR A 195 28.18 27.43 25.68
C THR A 195 28.61 27.12 24.24
N GLU A 196 28.78 28.16 23.41
CA GLU A 196 29.32 27.99 22.06
C GLU A 196 30.76 27.43 22.08
N LEU A 197 31.55 27.79 23.10
CA LEU A 197 32.87 27.21 23.31
C LEU A 197 32.82 25.75 23.73
N ASP A 198 31.86 25.36 24.62
CA ASP A 198 31.63 23.95 24.97
C ASP A 198 31.28 23.12 23.72
N ILE A 199 30.40 23.63 22.85
CA ILE A 199 30.02 22.97 21.59
C ILE A 199 31.25 22.80 20.66
N LYS A 200 32.09 23.83 20.50
CA LYS A 200 33.31 23.77 19.68
C LYS A 200 34.35 22.79 20.23
N LEU A 201 34.39 22.65 21.56
CA LEU A 201 35.33 21.74 22.22
C LEU A 201 34.86 20.28 22.25
N GLN A 202 33.60 19.98 21.93
CA GLN A 202 33.06 18.60 21.90
C GLN A 202 33.86 17.67 20.94
N GLU A 203 34.41 18.21 19.86
CA GLU A 203 35.23 17.44 18.90
C GLU A 203 36.65 17.25 19.39
N SER A 204 37.04 17.87 20.51
CA SER A 204 38.41 17.82 21.06
C SER A 204 38.65 16.49 21.81
N SER A 205 39.87 15.96 21.65
CA SER A 205 40.33 14.78 22.40
C SER A 205 40.60 15.06 23.88
N CYS A 206 40.58 16.35 24.29
CA CYS A 206 40.90 16.79 25.65
C CYS A 206 39.70 16.65 26.60
N THR A 207 39.41 15.45 27.09
CA THR A 207 38.27 15.14 27.96
C THR A 207 38.27 15.94 29.27
N HIS A 208 39.44 16.25 29.82
CA HIS A 208 39.56 17.05 31.04
C HIS A 208 39.17 18.51 30.83
N LEU A 209 39.59 19.13 29.72
CA LEU A 209 39.19 20.49 29.40
C LEU A 209 37.68 20.57 29.16
N LEU A 210 37.15 19.63 28.38
CA LEU A 210 35.70 19.54 28.13
C LEU A 210 34.89 19.39 29.45
N SER A 211 35.38 18.54 30.37
CA SER A 211 34.72 18.36 31.70
C SER A 211 34.78 19.63 32.55
N PHE A 212 35.88 20.38 32.53
CA PHE A 212 36.00 21.65 33.21
C PHE A 212 35.11 22.73 32.65
N VAL A 213 35.09 22.91 31.32
CA VAL A 213 34.20 23.86 30.63
C VAL A 213 32.76 23.56 30.95
N ARG A 214 32.38 22.31 30.81
CA ARG A 214 30.99 21.87 31.06
C ARG A 214 30.59 22.05 32.53
N ALA A 215 31.49 21.81 33.48
CA ALA A 215 31.24 22.06 34.90
C ALA A 215 31.05 23.56 35.20
N THR A 216 31.87 24.41 34.55
CA THR A 216 31.79 25.87 34.70
C THR A 216 30.53 26.45 34.08
N VAL A 217 30.18 26.00 32.86
CA VAL A 217 28.91 26.37 32.20
C VAL A 217 27.72 25.93 33.05
N LYS A 218 27.74 24.71 33.60
CA LYS A 218 26.69 24.17 34.46
C LYS A 218 26.51 24.99 35.74
N PHE A 219 27.62 25.43 36.33
CA PHE A 219 27.63 26.25 37.54
C PHE A 219 26.97 27.62 37.29
N TRP A 220 27.42 28.36 36.26
CA TRP A 220 26.89 29.68 35.92
C TRP A 220 25.48 29.61 35.38
N HIS A 221 25.19 28.60 34.54
CA HIS A 221 23.83 28.35 34.05
C HIS A 221 22.84 28.19 35.21
N LYS A 222 23.18 27.38 36.22
CA LYS A 222 22.31 27.17 37.39
C LYS A 222 22.02 28.49 38.09
N ILE A 223 23.05 29.30 38.38
CA ILE A 223 22.89 30.58 39.09
C ILE A 223 22.02 31.54 38.30
N LEU A 224 22.29 31.70 36.99
CA LEU A 224 21.53 32.59 36.11
C LEU A 224 20.10 32.10 35.93
N LYS A 225 19.92 30.80 35.73
CA LYS A 225 18.59 30.19 35.60
C LYS A 225 17.74 30.39 36.87
N ASP A 226 18.29 30.13 38.04
CA ASP A 226 17.61 30.31 39.34
C ASP A 226 17.22 31.78 39.55
N LYS A 227 18.11 32.73 39.24
CA LYS A 227 17.84 34.17 39.36
C LYS A 227 16.77 34.63 38.39
N LEU A 228 16.93 34.33 37.08
CA LEU A 228 15.97 34.73 36.05
C LEU A 228 14.61 34.05 36.23
N THR A 229 14.58 32.81 36.70
CA THR A 229 13.34 32.10 37.01
C THR A 229 12.59 32.79 38.13
N SER A 230 13.28 33.19 39.22
CA SER A 230 12.67 33.92 40.35
C SER A 230 12.11 35.27 39.93
N ASP A 231 12.86 36.05 39.16
CA ASP A 231 12.43 37.32 38.65
C ASP A 231 11.24 37.20 37.65
N PHE A 232 11.26 36.16 36.81
CA PHE A 232 10.17 35.87 35.86
C PHE A 232 8.91 35.37 36.59
N GLU A 233 9.02 34.50 37.61
CA GLU A 233 7.89 34.06 38.45
C GLU A 233 7.25 35.24 39.17
N GLU A 234 8.03 36.23 39.61
CA GLU A 234 7.52 37.45 40.26
C GLU A 234 6.68 38.32 39.30
N VAL A 235 7.16 38.50 38.04
CA VAL A 235 6.42 39.19 37.01
C VAL A 235 5.15 38.42 36.63
N LEU A 236 5.22 37.10 36.50
CA LEU A 236 4.04 36.28 36.23
C LEU A 236 3.02 36.35 37.37
N ALA A 237 3.45 36.40 38.65
CA ALA A 237 2.56 36.60 39.80
C ALA A 237 1.84 37.96 39.76
N GLN A 238 2.53 39.04 39.32
CA GLN A 238 1.94 40.36 39.12
C GLN A 238 0.88 40.37 38.04
N LEU A 239 1.04 39.51 37.02
CA LEU A 239 0.07 39.28 35.92
C LEU A 239 -1.05 38.31 36.33
N HIS A 240 -1.05 37.81 37.57
CA HIS A 240 -1.99 36.78 38.04
C HIS A 240 -1.96 35.48 37.29
N TRP A 241 -0.84 35.12 36.69
CA TRP A 241 -0.66 33.82 36.03
C TRP A 241 -0.77 32.68 37.06
N PRO A 242 -1.42 31.56 36.82
CA PRO A 242 -2.11 31.11 35.57
C PRO A 242 -3.63 31.39 35.53
N PHE A 243 -4.16 32.32 36.33
CA PHE A 243 -5.61 32.58 36.43
C PHE A 243 -6.11 33.63 35.45
N ILE A 244 -5.46 33.81 34.32
CA ILE A 244 -5.83 34.71 33.24
C ILE A 244 -6.97 34.11 32.42
N THR A 245 -8.23 34.46 32.73
CA THR A 245 -9.39 34.02 31.95
C THR A 245 -10.03 35.16 31.19
N HIS A 246 -10.45 34.89 29.94
CA HIS A 246 -11.14 35.84 29.07
C HIS A 246 -12.43 36.39 29.66
N THR A 247 -13.10 35.65 30.53
CA THR A 247 -14.37 36.01 31.14
C THR A 247 -14.26 37.14 32.17
N GLN A 248 -13.07 37.44 32.70
CA GLN A 248 -12.88 38.51 33.69
C GLN A 248 -12.68 39.89 33.04
N SER A 249 -12.37 39.97 31.74
CA SER A 249 -12.17 41.25 31.06
C SER A 249 -13.47 41.98 30.66
N GLN A 250 -14.62 41.27 30.69
CA GLN A 250 -15.90 41.90 30.31
C GLN A 250 -16.88 42.17 31.44
N THR A 251 -16.75 41.60 32.63
CA THR A 251 -17.77 41.67 33.69
C THR A 251 -17.34 42.31 35.00
N VAL A 252 -16.04 42.39 35.26
CA VAL A 252 -15.54 43.14 36.40
C VAL A 252 -14.52 44.13 35.84
N GLY A 253 -14.80 45.43 35.97
CA GLY A 253 -13.86 46.50 35.65
C GLY A 253 -12.61 46.38 36.50
N ILE A 254 -11.78 45.38 36.25
CA ILE A 254 -10.44 45.30 36.74
C ILE A 254 -9.68 46.37 35.98
N ASN A 255 -9.59 47.57 36.58
CA ASN A 255 -8.62 48.57 36.19
C ASN A 255 -7.26 47.88 36.23
N TRP A 256 -6.75 47.49 35.06
CA TRP A 256 -5.35 47.12 34.89
C TRP A 256 -4.53 48.21 35.52
N PRO A 257 -3.60 47.95 36.46
CA PRO A 257 -2.80 48.99 37.09
C PRO A 257 -2.15 49.84 36.00
N ALA A 258 -2.03 51.16 36.24
CA ALA A 258 -1.37 52.06 35.30
C ALA A 258 0.06 51.65 34.92
N SER A 259 0.65 50.71 35.66
CA SER A 259 1.94 50.05 35.42
C SER A 259 1.90 48.88 34.47
N ALA A 260 0.74 48.52 33.85
CA ALA A 260 0.65 47.35 32.94
C ALA A 260 1.69 47.39 31.78
N PRO A 261 1.97 48.53 31.12
CA PRO A 261 2.99 48.55 30.05
C PRO A 261 4.41 48.29 30.59
N GLU A 262 4.72 48.67 31.82
CA GLU A 262 6.01 48.42 32.46
C GLU A 262 6.19 46.95 32.80
N ILE A 263 5.13 46.27 33.30
CA ILE A 263 5.12 44.85 33.60
C ILE A 263 5.28 44.02 32.32
N TYR A 264 4.62 44.39 31.23
CA TYR A 264 4.82 43.71 29.94
C TYR A 264 6.21 43.94 29.35
N GLY A 265 6.82 45.10 29.52
CA GLY A 265 8.20 45.39 29.15
C GLY A 265 9.21 44.50 29.93
N ALA A 266 8.95 44.36 31.26
CA ALA A 266 9.74 43.46 32.10
C ALA A 266 9.57 41.98 31.67
N LEU A 267 8.33 41.56 31.38
CA LEU A 267 8.04 40.21 30.86
C LEU A 267 8.81 39.95 29.56
N GLU A 268 8.75 40.87 28.59
CA GLU A 268 9.46 40.75 27.30
C GLU A 268 10.97 40.61 27.49
N THR A 269 11.54 41.45 28.35
CA THR A 269 12.96 41.46 28.63
C THR A 269 13.42 40.13 29.27
N LEU A 270 12.74 39.69 30.32
CA LEU A 270 13.08 38.46 31.01
C LEU A 270 12.84 37.20 30.14
N PHE A 271 11.77 37.22 29.35
CA PHE A 271 11.49 36.16 28.37
C PHE A 271 12.61 35.98 27.35
N CYS A 272 13.09 37.11 26.77
CA CYS A 272 14.22 37.10 25.83
C CYS A 272 15.53 36.64 26.48
N GLN A 273 15.75 36.96 27.75
CA GLN A 273 16.94 36.51 28.48
C GLN A 273 16.89 35.00 28.76
N LEU A 274 15.72 34.49 29.15
CA LEU A 274 15.52 33.04 29.31
C LEU A 274 15.66 32.29 27.99
N LEU A 275 15.24 32.88 26.86
CA LEU A 275 15.46 32.27 25.53
C LEU A 275 16.97 32.16 25.20
N LYS A 276 17.79 33.15 25.58
CA LYS A 276 19.24 33.08 25.40
C LYS A 276 19.87 31.92 26.16
N LEU A 277 19.31 31.54 27.32
CA LEU A 277 19.80 30.37 28.08
C LEU A 277 19.37 29.02 27.50
N GLN A 278 18.49 28.97 26.50
CA GLN A 278 17.92 27.75 25.96
C GLN A 278 18.99 26.73 25.51
N ALA A 279 20.01 27.19 24.76
CA ALA A 279 21.08 26.33 24.23
C ALA A 279 21.89 25.69 25.37
N SER A 280 22.15 26.44 26.44
CA SER A 280 22.81 25.93 27.64
C SER A 280 21.94 24.94 28.43
N ASP A 281 20.64 25.19 28.48
CA ASP A 281 19.67 24.31 29.17
C ASP A 281 19.57 22.95 28.47
N GLU A 282 19.50 22.95 27.13
CA GLU A 282 19.46 21.73 26.30
C GLU A 282 20.69 20.84 26.45
N LEU A 283 21.88 21.47 26.56
CA LEU A 283 23.14 20.75 26.77
C LEU A 283 23.28 20.15 28.18
N LEU A 284 22.73 20.79 29.16
CA LEU A 284 23.00 20.50 30.61
C LEU A 284 21.86 19.70 31.25
N THR A 285 20.67 19.74 30.70
CA THR A 285 19.50 19.08 31.28
C THR A 285 19.38 17.68 30.69
N GLU A 286 19.62 16.66 31.55
CA GLU A 286 19.21 15.30 31.21
C GLU A 286 17.68 15.28 31.06
N GLN A 287 17.18 15.20 29.85
CA GLN A 287 15.76 15.09 29.60
C GLN A 287 15.26 13.80 30.25
N LYS A 288 14.36 13.92 31.21
CA LYS A 288 13.56 12.78 31.69
C LYS A 288 12.61 12.37 30.56
N GLN A 289 13.12 11.66 29.59
CA GLN A 289 12.32 11.07 28.54
C GLN A 289 11.51 9.92 29.15
N LEU A 290 10.26 9.83 28.70
CA LEU A 290 9.48 8.62 28.89
C LEU A 290 10.26 7.44 28.29
N PRO A 291 10.12 6.22 28.85
CA PRO A 291 10.85 5.06 28.36
C PRO A 291 10.77 4.92 26.84
N GLU A 292 11.87 4.56 26.20
CA GLU A 292 11.99 4.37 24.73
C GLU A 292 10.92 3.44 24.15
N LYS A 293 10.36 2.55 24.96
CA LYS A 293 9.29 1.63 24.57
C LYS A 293 8.05 2.32 23.96
N TYR A 294 7.83 3.60 24.20
CA TYR A 294 6.68 4.34 23.67
C TYR A 294 6.93 4.96 22.30
N SER A 295 8.14 4.85 21.73
CA SER A 295 8.51 5.35 20.40
C SER A 295 8.00 6.77 20.14
N LEU A 296 8.23 7.67 21.11
CA LEU A 296 7.83 9.08 20.98
C LEU A 296 8.66 9.76 19.92
N PRO A 297 8.10 10.72 19.16
CA PRO A 297 8.86 11.53 18.21
C PRO A 297 9.96 12.29 18.96
N GLU A 298 11.15 12.33 18.37
CA GLU A 298 12.24 13.18 18.83
C GLU A 298 11.85 14.65 18.63
N CYS A 299 11.52 15.31 19.71
CA CYS A 299 11.21 16.74 19.71
C CYS A 299 12.17 17.45 20.67
N PRO A 300 12.65 18.65 20.31
CA PRO A 300 13.45 19.45 21.24
C PRO A 300 12.67 19.71 22.54
N SER A 301 13.37 19.98 23.63
CA SER A 301 12.72 20.33 24.90
C SER A 301 11.80 21.55 24.72
N VAL A 302 10.76 21.65 25.56
CA VAL A 302 9.93 22.86 25.62
C VAL A 302 10.80 24.05 25.98
N ILE A 303 10.65 25.18 25.29
CA ILE A 303 11.47 26.37 25.52
C ILE A 303 11.36 26.81 26.96
N LEU A 304 12.50 27.17 27.54
CA LEU A 304 12.67 27.45 28.98
C LEU A 304 11.63 28.41 29.57
N PRO A 305 11.34 29.58 28.98
CA PRO A 305 10.32 30.49 29.54
C PRO A 305 8.92 29.85 29.57
N ILE A 306 8.52 29.10 28.54
CA ILE A 306 7.23 28.39 28.56
C ILE A 306 7.24 27.25 29.58
N GLN A 307 8.37 26.58 29.77
CA GLN A 307 8.52 25.55 30.79
C GLN A 307 8.29 26.12 32.21
N ILE A 308 8.81 27.33 32.50
CA ILE A 308 8.58 28.03 33.76
C ILE A 308 7.10 28.39 33.90
N MET A 309 6.47 28.91 32.84
CA MET A 309 5.03 29.21 32.82
C MET A 309 4.17 27.98 33.09
N LEU A 310 4.58 26.82 32.66
CA LEU A 310 3.89 25.54 32.89
C LEU A 310 4.03 25.05 34.32
N THR A 311 5.07 25.43 35.04
CA THR A 311 5.41 24.90 36.39
C THR A 311 4.23 24.99 37.37
N PRO A 312 3.45 26.07 37.51
CA PRO A 312 2.30 26.14 38.39
C PRO A 312 1.20 25.13 38.04
N LEU A 313 0.95 24.97 36.75
CA LEU A 313 -0.04 23.99 36.22
C LEU A 313 0.43 22.55 36.44
N GLN A 314 1.71 22.28 36.24
CA GLN A 314 2.33 20.97 36.53
C GLN A 314 2.24 20.62 38.01
N LYS A 315 2.54 21.57 38.91
CA LYS A 315 2.40 21.37 40.36
C LYS A 315 0.94 21.06 40.71
N ARG A 316 -0.02 21.79 40.13
CA ARG A 316 -1.46 21.58 40.33
C ARG A 316 -1.92 20.23 39.80
N PHE A 317 -1.48 19.84 38.57
CA PHE A 317 -1.77 18.55 37.98
C PHE A 317 -1.25 17.38 38.85
N LYS A 318 0.01 17.45 39.26
CA LYS A 318 0.61 16.44 40.13
C LYS A 318 -0.12 16.33 41.47
N TYR A 319 -0.53 17.44 42.06
CA TYR A 319 -1.27 17.47 43.30
C TYR A 319 -2.64 16.78 43.20
N HIS A 320 -3.39 17.04 42.12
CA HIS A 320 -4.74 16.50 41.95
C HIS A 320 -4.75 15.06 41.37
N PHE A 321 -3.85 14.75 40.47
CA PHE A 321 -3.96 13.54 39.63
C PHE A 321 -2.83 12.52 39.79
N ARG A 322 -1.81 12.80 40.63
CA ARG A 322 -0.74 11.84 40.93
C ARG A 322 -0.61 11.54 42.43
N GLY A 323 -1.28 12.28 43.32
CA GLY A 323 -1.26 12.07 44.75
C GLY A 323 -2.40 11.18 45.26
N SER A 324 -2.52 11.06 46.58
CA SER A 324 -3.59 10.32 47.27
C SER A 324 -4.90 11.11 47.39
N ARG A 325 -5.21 11.98 46.44
CA ARG A 325 -6.40 12.84 46.47
C ARG A 325 -7.62 12.15 45.89
N GLN A 326 -8.82 12.53 46.33
CA GLN A 326 -10.08 12.03 45.82
C GLN A 326 -10.29 12.30 44.30
N THR A 327 -9.57 13.26 43.74
CA THR A 327 -9.57 13.58 42.31
C THR A 327 -8.69 12.65 41.48
N ASN A 328 -7.80 11.86 42.11
CA ASN A 328 -6.99 10.86 41.41
C ASN A 328 -7.74 9.53 41.34
N VAL A 329 -8.74 9.44 40.48
CA VAL A 329 -9.58 8.25 40.30
C VAL A 329 -9.24 7.63 38.96
N ILE A 330 -8.71 6.42 38.98
CA ILE A 330 -8.30 5.68 37.76
C ILE A 330 -9.48 5.45 36.79
N SER A 331 -10.70 5.27 37.33
CA SER A 331 -11.91 5.07 36.52
C SER A 331 -12.50 6.37 35.91
N LYS A 332 -11.84 7.53 36.13
CA LYS A 332 -12.32 8.84 35.68
C LYS A 332 -11.23 9.62 34.92
N PRO A 333 -10.75 9.10 33.80
CA PRO A 333 -9.72 9.75 32.98
C PRO A 333 -10.20 11.08 32.40
N GLU A 334 -11.48 11.24 32.14
CA GLU A 334 -12.10 12.46 31.65
C GLU A 334 -11.77 13.69 32.51
N TRP A 335 -11.56 13.53 33.82
CA TRP A 335 -11.29 14.65 34.72
C TRP A 335 -9.95 15.35 34.43
N TYR A 336 -8.88 14.61 34.23
CA TYR A 336 -7.58 15.21 33.91
C TYR A 336 -7.45 15.58 32.42
N LEU A 337 -8.08 14.83 31.53
CA LEU A 337 -8.10 15.12 30.09
C LEU A 337 -8.83 16.43 29.80
N ALA A 338 -10.07 16.59 30.31
CA ALA A 338 -10.84 17.79 30.17
C ALA A 338 -10.18 19.01 30.85
N GLN A 339 -9.52 18.79 32.01
CA GLN A 339 -8.80 19.85 32.70
C GLN A 339 -7.65 20.41 31.85
N VAL A 340 -6.91 19.55 31.14
CA VAL A 340 -5.83 20.00 30.28
C VAL A 340 -6.36 20.72 29.05
N LEU A 341 -7.41 20.23 28.39
CA LEU A 341 -8.07 20.93 27.26
C LEU A 341 -8.56 22.31 27.69
N MET A 342 -9.18 22.39 28.87
CA MET A 342 -9.61 23.67 29.42
C MET A 342 -8.43 24.63 29.66
N TRP A 343 -7.28 24.15 30.13
CA TRP A 343 -6.09 24.99 30.29
C TRP A 343 -5.55 25.46 28.95
N ILE A 344 -5.47 24.59 27.94
CA ILE A 344 -5.04 24.96 26.58
C ILE A 344 -5.96 26.06 26.02
N GLY A 345 -7.28 25.88 26.13
CA GLY A 345 -8.25 26.84 25.64
C GLY A 345 -8.19 28.18 26.38
N ASN A 346 -8.14 28.14 27.72
CA ASN A 346 -8.16 29.37 28.55
C ASN A 346 -6.92 30.25 28.36
N HIS A 347 -5.77 29.66 28.07
CA HIS A 347 -4.52 30.41 27.93
C HIS A 347 -4.18 30.74 26.47
N ALA A 348 -4.90 30.20 25.47
CA ALA A 348 -4.62 30.37 24.06
C ALA A 348 -4.49 31.87 23.67
N HIS A 349 -5.47 32.69 24.06
CA HIS A 349 -5.49 34.11 23.72
C HIS A 349 -4.30 34.89 24.31
N PHE A 350 -3.93 34.62 25.56
CA PHE A 350 -2.77 35.26 26.20
C PHE A 350 -1.47 34.88 25.49
N LEU A 351 -1.33 33.60 25.11
CA LEU A 351 -0.16 33.11 24.40
C LEU A 351 -0.06 33.73 23.00
N ASP A 352 -1.18 33.81 22.27
CA ASP A 352 -1.21 34.37 20.92
C ASP A 352 -0.99 35.90 20.92
N GLU A 353 -1.58 36.64 21.88
CA GLU A 353 -1.50 38.12 21.88
C GLU A 353 -0.28 38.67 22.60
N LYS A 354 0.23 37.99 23.63
CA LYS A 354 1.28 38.55 24.47
C LYS A 354 2.61 37.82 24.31
N ILE A 355 2.62 36.49 24.17
CA ILE A 355 3.86 35.69 24.12
C ILE A 355 4.34 35.51 22.68
N GLN A 356 3.45 35.24 21.73
CA GLN A 356 3.86 35.06 20.33
C GLN A 356 4.59 36.30 19.75
N PRO A 357 4.15 37.52 19.96
CA PRO A 357 4.88 38.70 19.48
C PRO A 357 6.30 38.82 20.04
N ILE A 358 6.55 38.34 21.26
CA ILE A 358 7.90 38.32 21.86
C ILE A 358 8.79 37.32 21.12
N LEU A 359 8.26 36.15 20.82
CA LEU A 359 8.96 35.11 20.06
C LEU A 359 9.26 35.59 18.63
N ASP A 360 8.31 36.26 17.99
CA ASP A 360 8.48 36.81 16.64
C ASP A 360 9.59 37.89 16.60
N LYS A 361 9.62 38.81 17.59
CA LYS A 361 10.70 39.77 17.76
C LYS A 361 12.05 39.14 18.02
N ALA A 362 12.07 38.03 18.78
CA ALA A 362 13.30 37.26 19.05
C ALA A 362 13.73 36.38 17.86
N SER A 363 13.01 36.41 16.72
CA SER A 363 13.23 35.59 15.55
C SER A 363 13.22 34.07 15.85
N CYS A 364 12.44 33.68 16.86
CA CYS A 364 12.26 32.28 17.23
C CYS A 364 11.09 31.69 16.45
N ALA A 365 11.36 30.72 15.57
CA ALA A 365 10.39 30.07 14.69
C ALA A 365 9.44 29.09 15.44
N VAL A 366 9.11 29.35 16.69
CA VAL A 366 8.33 28.49 17.57
C VAL A 366 6.96 29.12 17.80
N ASN A 367 5.89 28.31 17.77
CA ASN A 367 4.56 28.78 18.12
C ASN A 367 4.31 28.58 19.62
N ALA A 368 4.07 29.67 20.33
CA ALA A 368 3.89 29.72 21.78
C ALA A 368 2.76 28.79 22.27
N ARG A 369 1.64 28.82 21.58
CA ARG A 369 0.46 28.00 21.89
C ARG A 369 0.74 26.50 21.72
N LEU A 370 1.41 26.14 20.64
CA LEU A 370 1.77 24.74 20.39
C LEU A 370 2.79 24.22 21.41
N GLU A 371 3.78 25.02 21.76
CA GLU A 371 4.77 24.69 22.79
C GLU A 371 4.13 24.49 24.17
N PHE A 372 3.25 25.39 24.55
CA PHE A 372 2.50 25.30 25.79
C PHE A 372 1.63 24.03 25.82
N SER A 373 0.91 23.77 24.73
CA SER A 373 0.08 22.55 24.59
C SER A 373 0.93 21.30 24.69
N ARG A 374 2.09 21.28 24.02
CA ARG A 374 3.05 20.17 24.07
C ARG A 374 3.50 19.88 25.51
N GLY A 375 3.83 20.92 26.26
CA GLY A 375 4.22 20.74 27.67
C GLY A 375 3.08 20.19 28.56
N LEU A 376 1.83 20.55 28.30
CA LEU A 376 0.67 20.00 29.01
C LEU A 376 0.34 18.58 28.58
N VAL A 377 0.44 18.26 27.29
CA VAL A 377 0.25 16.89 26.75
C VAL A 377 1.26 15.93 27.39
N MET A 378 2.52 16.34 27.58
CA MET A 378 3.52 15.52 28.26
C MET A 378 3.10 15.08 29.68
N LEU A 379 2.36 15.90 30.42
CA LEU A 379 1.82 15.52 31.73
C LEU A 379 0.80 14.38 31.65
N ILE A 380 -0.04 14.41 30.59
CA ILE A 380 -1.00 13.35 30.32
C ILE A 380 -0.25 12.06 29.93
N LEU A 381 0.76 12.15 29.07
CA LEU A 381 1.55 11.00 28.66
C LEU A 381 2.20 10.32 29.86
N GLU A 382 2.81 11.09 30.75
CA GLU A 382 3.37 10.57 32.00
C GLU A 382 2.30 9.94 32.92
N LYS A 383 1.09 10.52 32.94
CA LYS A 383 -0.01 9.96 33.75
C LYS A 383 -0.51 8.66 33.15
N LEU A 384 -0.76 8.62 31.84
CA LEU A 384 -1.19 7.41 31.12
C LEU A 384 -0.17 6.28 31.26
N ALA A 385 1.13 6.58 31.10
CA ALA A 385 2.18 5.59 31.26
C ALA A 385 2.21 4.96 32.67
N SER A 386 1.78 5.73 33.67
CA SER A 386 1.64 5.24 35.06
C SER A 386 0.38 4.43 35.30
N ASP A 387 -0.76 4.80 34.69
CA ASP A 387 -2.07 4.24 35.01
C ASP A 387 -2.39 2.99 34.17
N ILE A 388 -1.97 2.94 32.89
CA ILE A 388 -2.26 1.84 31.98
C ILE A 388 -1.92 0.47 32.55
N PRO A 389 -0.75 0.24 33.19
CA PRO A 389 -0.43 -1.08 33.73
C PRO A 389 -1.47 -1.62 34.73
N CYS A 390 -2.17 -0.72 35.43
CA CYS A 390 -3.22 -1.09 36.38
C CYS A 390 -4.56 -1.37 35.69
N LEU A 391 -4.80 -0.72 34.54
CA LEU A 391 -6.07 -0.80 33.78
C LEU A 391 -6.13 -1.98 32.81
N LEU A 392 -4.99 -2.56 32.43
CA LEU A 392 -4.92 -3.69 31.49
C LEU A 392 -5.70 -4.93 31.94
N TYR A 393 -6.03 -5.03 33.24
CA TYR A 393 -6.71 -6.19 33.82
C TYR A 393 -8.25 -6.08 33.80
N ASP A 394 -8.80 -4.87 33.59
CA ASP A 394 -10.25 -4.63 33.51
C ASP A 394 -10.65 -4.12 32.13
N ASP A 395 -11.39 -4.95 31.37
CA ASP A 395 -11.79 -4.64 29.99
C ASP A 395 -12.63 -3.35 29.90
N ASN A 396 -13.54 -3.14 30.86
CA ASN A 396 -14.45 -1.99 30.81
C ASN A 396 -13.74 -0.69 31.12
N LEU A 397 -12.89 -0.70 32.16
CA LEU A 397 -12.10 0.48 32.54
C LEU A 397 -11.08 0.83 31.45
N PHE A 398 -10.47 -0.19 30.86
CA PHE A 398 -9.52 0.01 29.75
C PHE A 398 -10.21 0.57 28.52
N CYS A 399 -11.37 0.03 28.13
CA CYS A 399 -12.15 0.55 27.01
C CYS A 399 -12.59 2.00 27.22
N HIS A 400 -13.08 2.32 28.44
CA HIS A 400 -13.44 3.68 28.82
C HIS A 400 -12.25 4.64 28.71
N LEU A 401 -11.07 4.23 29.19
CA LEU A 401 -9.85 5.03 29.03
C LEU A 401 -9.53 5.29 27.57
N VAL A 402 -9.60 4.26 26.71
CA VAL A 402 -9.33 4.40 25.27
C VAL A 402 -10.32 5.37 24.62
N ASP A 403 -11.62 5.26 24.93
CA ASP A 403 -12.65 6.15 24.41
C ASP A 403 -12.40 7.62 24.80
N GLU A 404 -12.07 7.87 26.05
CA GLU A 404 -11.78 9.23 26.54
C GLU A 404 -10.48 9.80 25.93
N VAL A 405 -9.46 8.96 25.76
CA VAL A 405 -8.23 9.38 25.06
C VAL A 405 -8.50 9.72 23.59
N LEU A 406 -9.30 8.93 22.88
CA LEU A 406 -9.68 9.21 21.49
C LEU A 406 -10.48 10.51 21.36
N LEU A 407 -11.39 10.78 22.31
CA LEU A 407 -12.12 12.06 22.37
C LEU A 407 -11.16 13.23 22.60
N PHE A 408 -10.26 13.09 23.57
CA PHE A 408 -9.23 14.08 23.87
C PHE A 408 -8.36 14.39 22.64
N GLU A 409 -7.84 13.38 21.97
CA GLU A 409 -7.01 13.55 20.77
C GLU A 409 -7.79 14.26 19.64
N ARG A 410 -9.05 13.88 19.44
CA ARG A 410 -9.91 14.52 18.44
C ARG A 410 -10.08 16.01 18.73
N GLU A 411 -10.38 16.38 19.97
CA GLU A 411 -10.56 17.76 20.36
C GLU A 411 -9.24 18.53 20.30
N LEU A 412 -8.14 17.93 20.75
CA LEU A 412 -6.81 18.51 20.71
C LEU A 412 -6.39 18.87 19.28
N HIS A 413 -6.65 17.98 18.31
CA HIS A 413 -6.32 18.22 16.90
C HIS A 413 -7.30 19.17 16.22
N SER A 414 -8.63 18.97 16.39
CA SER A 414 -9.64 19.71 15.63
C SER A 414 -9.87 21.13 16.15
N VAL A 415 -9.87 21.33 17.47
CA VAL A 415 -10.16 22.63 18.10
C VAL A 415 -8.88 23.42 18.38
N HIS A 416 -7.85 22.74 18.85
CA HIS A 416 -6.61 23.39 19.28
C HIS A 416 -5.50 23.37 18.23
N GLY A 417 -5.68 22.65 17.10
CA GLY A 417 -4.74 22.61 15.98
C GLY A 417 -3.40 21.95 16.31
N TYR A 418 -3.39 21.01 17.27
CA TYR A 418 -2.17 20.31 17.67
C TYR A 418 -1.67 19.39 16.55
N PRO A 419 -0.41 19.53 16.10
CA PRO A 419 0.12 18.75 14.99
C PRO A 419 0.24 17.26 15.32
N SER A 420 -0.09 16.40 14.35
CA SER A 420 0.08 14.95 14.48
C SER A 420 1.54 14.48 14.51
N THR A 421 2.48 15.38 14.19
CA THR A 421 3.93 15.13 14.25
C THR A 421 4.49 15.19 15.68
N PHE A 422 3.73 15.74 16.61
CA PHE A 422 4.16 15.84 18.02
C PHE A 422 3.77 14.60 18.82
N ALA A 423 4.38 14.46 20.00
CA ALA A 423 4.06 13.39 20.92
C ALA A 423 2.58 13.48 21.33
N SER A 424 1.84 12.38 21.21
CA SER A 424 0.41 12.26 21.51
C SER A 424 0.12 11.03 22.34
N CYS A 425 -1.08 10.97 22.94
CA CYS A 425 -1.52 9.82 23.72
C CYS A 425 -1.56 8.52 22.91
N MET A 426 -1.70 8.64 21.58
CA MET A 426 -1.71 7.50 20.67
C MET A 426 -0.39 6.73 20.67
N HIS A 427 0.75 7.37 20.98
CA HIS A 427 2.03 6.69 21.11
C HIS A 427 2.06 5.76 22.32
N ILE A 428 1.45 6.19 23.45
CA ILE A 428 1.33 5.34 24.64
C ILE A 428 0.42 4.13 24.37
N LEU A 429 -0.71 4.34 23.71
CA LEU A 429 -1.63 3.25 23.32
C LEU A 429 -1.02 2.31 22.27
N SER A 430 -0.04 2.78 21.51
CA SER A 430 0.66 1.99 20.47
C SER A 430 1.76 1.09 21.05
N GLU A 431 2.08 1.19 22.36
CA GLU A 431 3.02 0.27 23.00
C GLU A 431 2.50 -1.17 22.91
N GLU A 432 3.40 -2.13 22.65
CA GLU A 432 3.05 -3.51 22.28
C GLU A 432 2.02 -4.15 23.20
N THR A 433 2.27 -4.12 24.53
CA THR A 433 1.40 -4.79 25.50
C THR A 433 0.03 -4.12 25.61
N CYS A 434 0.01 -2.80 25.60
CA CYS A 434 -1.21 -2.00 25.62
C CYS A 434 -2.01 -2.19 24.33
N PHE A 435 -1.33 -2.15 23.21
CA PHE A 435 -1.94 -2.27 21.89
C PHE A 435 -2.56 -3.66 21.65
N GLN A 436 -1.86 -4.74 22.00
CA GLN A 436 -2.41 -6.10 21.88
C GLN A 436 -3.63 -6.29 22.78
N ARG A 437 -3.60 -5.67 23.96
CA ARG A 437 -4.78 -5.68 24.84
C ARG A 437 -5.94 -4.92 24.19
N TRP A 438 -5.68 -3.76 23.61
CA TRP A 438 -6.70 -2.98 22.90
C TRP A 438 -7.34 -3.78 21.77
N LEU A 439 -6.56 -4.40 20.90
CA LEU A 439 -7.08 -5.28 19.82
C LEU A 439 -7.95 -6.41 20.39
N THR A 440 -7.50 -7.05 21.49
CA THR A 440 -8.24 -8.16 22.12
C THR A 440 -9.60 -7.69 22.67
N VAL A 441 -9.61 -6.55 23.34
CA VAL A 441 -10.84 -5.98 23.93
C VAL A 441 -11.77 -5.49 22.84
N GLU A 442 -11.26 -4.81 21.82
CA GLU A 442 -12.04 -4.35 20.66
C GLU A 442 -12.71 -5.51 19.92
N ARG A 443 -11.93 -6.58 19.65
CA ARG A 443 -12.47 -7.82 19.07
C ARG A 443 -13.58 -8.42 19.91
N LYS A 444 -13.39 -8.52 21.21
CA LYS A 444 -14.38 -9.05 22.13
C LYS A 444 -15.69 -8.29 22.10
N PHE A 445 -15.63 -6.96 22.20
CA PHE A 445 -16.82 -6.11 22.17
C PHE A 445 -17.49 -6.13 20.80
N ALA A 446 -16.72 -6.13 19.70
CA ALA A 446 -17.26 -6.25 18.35
C ALA A 446 -18.03 -7.57 18.17
N LEU A 447 -17.45 -8.69 18.58
CA LEU A 447 -18.12 -10.00 18.52
C LEU A 447 -19.39 -10.05 19.36
N GLN A 448 -19.36 -9.53 20.60
CA GLN A 448 -20.53 -9.44 21.46
C GLN A 448 -21.64 -8.57 20.84
N LYS A 449 -21.27 -7.45 20.19
CA LYS A 449 -22.22 -6.60 19.47
C LYS A 449 -22.84 -7.32 18.29
N MET A 450 -22.04 -8.06 17.52
CA MET A 450 -22.53 -8.87 16.40
C MET A 450 -23.48 -9.97 16.87
N ASP A 451 -23.17 -10.68 17.93
CA ASP A 451 -24.04 -11.72 18.48
C ASP A 451 -25.36 -11.14 19.01
N SER A 452 -25.31 -10.05 19.74
CA SER A 452 -26.49 -9.32 20.20
C SER A 452 -27.37 -8.84 19.06
N MET A 453 -26.76 -8.31 18.01
CA MET A 453 -27.44 -7.82 16.82
C MET A 453 -28.17 -8.93 16.08
N LEU A 454 -27.53 -10.07 15.83
CA LEU A 454 -28.14 -11.18 15.08
C LEU A 454 -29.17 -11.99 15.86
N SER A 455 -29.29 -11.81 17.17
CA SER A 455 -30.26 -12.51 18.03
C SER A 455 -31.68 -12.00 17.90
N SER A 456 -31.93 -10.82 17.32
CA SER A 456 -33.24 -10.22 17.16
C SER A 456 -33.82 -10.52 15.76
N GLU A 457 -35.12 -10.88 15.66
CA GLU A 457 -35.76 -11.06 14.35
C GLU A 457 -35.98 -9.73 13.60
N ALA A 458 -36.13 -8.63 14.32
CA ALA A 458 -36.38 -7.31 13.73
C ALA A 458 -35.20 -6.80 12.87
N VAL A 459 -34.00 -7.30 13.08
CA VAL A 459 -32.76 -6.85 12.38
C VAL A 459 -32.71 -7.24 10.90
N TRP A 460 -33.58 -8.14 10.46
CA TRP A 460 -33.69 -8.53 9.04
C TRP A 460 -34.58 -7.58 8.22
N VAL A 461 -35.26 -6.65 8.88
CA VAL A 461 -36.10 -5.64 8.23
C VAL A 461 -35.29 -4.39 7.99
N SER A 462 -35.47 -3.73 6.83
CA SER A 462 -34.87 -2.43 6.59
C SER A 462 -35.52 -1.35 7.45
N GLN A 463 -34.72 -0.47 8.03
CA GLN A 463 -35.22 0.72 8.76
C GLN A 463 -35.94 1.70 7.84
N TYR A 464 -35.67 1.66 6.54
CA TYR A 464 -36.23 2.56 5.52
C TYR A 464 -37.44 1.98 4.79
N LYS A 465 -38.01 0.87 5.27
CA LYS A 465 -39.10 0.14 4.62
C LYS A 465 -40.32 1.00 4.25
N ASP A 466 -40.55 2.05 5.02
CA ASP A 466 -41.71 2.95 4.81
C ASP A 466 -41.37 4.16 3.92
N ILE A 467 -40.08 4.28 3.46
CA ILE A 467 -39.57 5.39 2.65
C ILE A 467 -39.22 4.84 1.27
N THR A 468 -40.21 4.76 0.39
CA THR A 468 -40.13 4.05 -0.91
C THR A 468 -39.09 4.61 -1.87
N ASP A 469 -38.68 5.90 -1.75
CA ASP A 469 -37.74 6.55 -2.66
C ASP A 469 -36.26 6.39 -2.21
N VAL A 470 -36.00 5.88 -1.01
CA VAL A 470 -34.66 5.79 -0.41
C VAL A 470 -34.18 4.35 -0.30
N ASP A 471 -35.08 3.36 -0.20
CA ASP A 471 -34.73 1.96 0.07
C ASP A 471 -34.56 1.11 -1.22
N GLU A 472 -33.79 1.63 -2.22
CA GLU A 472 -33.48 0.86 -3.43
C GLU A 472 -32.61 -0.37 -3.14
N MET A 473 -31.76 -0.29 -2.12
CA MET A 473 -30.84 -1.37 -1.73
C MET A 473 -31.49 -2.41 -0.81
N LYS A 474 -32.66 -2.12 -0.22
CA LYS A 474 -33.38 -2.99 0.75
C LYS A 474 -32.44 -3.58 1.81
N VAL A 475 -31.65 -2.69 2.41
CA VAL A 475 -30.60 -3.07 3.36
C VAL A 475 -31.23 -3.47 4.68
N PRO A 476 -31.01 -4.70 5.18
CA PRO A 476 -31.45 -5.06 6.52
C PRO A 476 -30.63 -4.33 7.59
N ASP A 477 -31.27 -4.02 8.72
CA ASP A 477 -30.67 -3.27 9.83
C ASP A 477 -29.35 -3.90 10.32
N CYS A 478 -29.26 -5.23 10.36
CA CYS A 478 -28.02 -5.92 10.75
C CYS A 478 -26.81 -5.57 9.88
N ALA A 479 -26.99 -5.39 8.57
CA ALA A 479 -25.89 -5.06 7.69
C ALA A 479 -25.46 -3.60 7.87
N GLU A 480 -26.41 -2.69 8.06
CA GLU A 480 -26.12 -1.27 8.28
C GLU A 480 -25.43 -1.04 9.63
N VAL A 481 -25.93 -1.67 10.69
CA VAL A 481 -25.30 -1.61 12.02
C VAL A 481 -23.91 -2.25 12.00
N PHE A 482 -23.71 -3.34 11.25
CA PHE A 482 -22.40 -3.96 11.10
C PHE A 482 -21.41 -3.04 10.37
N MET A 483 -21.80 -2.41 9.26
CA MET A 483 -20.93 -1.47 8.56
C MET A 483 -20.64 -0.23 9.41
N THR A 484 -21.62 0.24 10.19
CA THR A 484 -21.42 1.32 11.17
C THR A 484 -20.40 0.91 12.25
N LEU A 485 -20.46 -0.32 12.75
CA LEU A 485 -19.48 -0.85 13.71
C LEU A 485 -18.07 -0.83 13.11
N LEU A 486 -17.91 -1.29 11.88
CA LEU A 486 -16.61 -1.24 11.20
C LEU A 486 -16.11 0.19 10.98
N LEU A 487 -17.00 1.13 10.66
CA LEU A 487 -16.67 2.55 10.51
C LEU A 487 -16.17 3.14 11.84
N VAL A 488 -16.85 2.84 12.96
CA VAL A 488 -16.44 3.26 14.30
C VAL A 488 -15.05 2.70 14.62
N ILE A 489 -14.78 1.44 14.29
CA ILE A 489 -13.45 0.84 14.47
C ILE A 489 -12.41 1.58 13.61
N THR A 490 -12.74 1.90 12.36
CA THR A 490 -11.84 2.68 11.47
C THR A 490 -11.48 4.03 12.09
N ASP A 491 -12.46 4.76 12.60
CA ASP A 491 -12.23 6.05 13.24
C ASP A 491 -11.33 5.97 14.49
N ARG A 492 -11.35 4.83 15.19
CA ARG A 492 -10.50 4.60 16.38
C ARG A 492 -9.02 4.50 16.02
N TYR A 493 -8.67 3.84 14.92
CA TYR A 493 -7.27 3.58 14.59
C TYR A 493 -6.68 4.48 13.50
N LYS A 494 -7.49 5.26 12.84
CA LYS A 494 -7.05 6.13 11.73
C LYS A 494 -5.93 7.11 12.14
N ASN A 495 -5.94 7.57 13.38
CA ASN A 495 -4.95 8.50 13.93
C ASN A 495 -3.75 7.82 14.62
N LEU A 496 -3.62 6.49 14.54
CA LEU A 496 -2.43 5.81 15.05
C LEU A 496 -1.16 6.30 14.36
N PRO A 497 -0.04 6.47 15.08
CA PRO A 497 1.17 7.08 14.53
C PRO A 497 1.89 6.18 13.52
N THR A 498 1.80 4.85 13.70
CA THR A 498 2.59 3.88 12.93
C THR A 498 1.73 3.03 12.00
N ALA A 499 2.19 2.85 10.76
CA ALA A 499 1.52 2.03 9.76
C ALA A 499 1.35 0.56 10.20
N PRO A 500 2.34 -0.13 10.80
CA PRO A 500 2.15 -1.52 11.26
C PRO A 500 0.99 -1.69 12.23
N ARG A 501 0.73 -0.72 13.12
CA ARG A 501 -0.39 -0.76 14.05
C ARG A 501 -1.74 -0.58 13.36
N LYS A 502 -1.80 0.32 12.39
CA LYS A 502 -3.01 0.47 11.55
C LYS A 502 -3.31 -0.81 10.78
N LEU A 503 -2.29 -1.49 10.25
CA LEU A 503 -2.45 -2.75 9.54
C LEU A 503 -2.99 -3.88 10.45
N GLN A 504 -2.56 -3.95 11.71
CA GLN A 504 -3.11 -4.92 12.65
C GLN A 504 -4.61 -4.69 12.94
N PHE A 505 -5.06 -3.42 13.02
CA PHE A 505 -6.48 -3.10 13.12
C PHE A 505 -7.24 -3.43 11.83
N LEU A 506 -6.65 -3.19 10.67
CA LEU A 506 -7.24 -3.59 9.40
C LEU A 506 -7.43 -5.11 9.33
N GLU A 507 -6.46 -5.90 9.79
CA GLU A 507 -6.61 -7.36 9.89
C GLU A 507 -7.73 -7.75 10.86
N LEU A 508 -7.85 -7.06 11.99
CA LEU A 508 -9.01 -7.25 12.89
C LEU A 508 -10.34 -6.98 12.17
N GLN A 509 -10.43 -5.91 11.36
CA GLN A 509 -11.65 -5.63 10.60
C GLN A 509 -11.94 -6.70 9.56
N LYS A 510 -10.94 -7.20 8.86
CA LYS A 510 -11.10 -8.31 7.91
C LYS A 510 -11.60 -9.58 8.61
N ASP A 511 -11.01 -9.91 9.76
CA ASP A 511 -11.48 -11.03 10.58
C ASP A 511 -12.94 -10.87 10.99
N LEU A 512 -13.36 -9.65 11.39
CA LEU A 512 -14.76 -9.37 11.74
C LEU A 512 -15.72 -9.50 10.54
N VAL A 513 -15.29 -9.09 9.35
CA VAL A 513 -16.07 -9.30 8.11
C VAL A 513 -16.22 -10.80 7.83
N ASP A 514 -15.15 -11.58 7.97
CA ASP A 514 -15.21 -13.03 7.76
C ASP A 514 -16.08 -13.72 8.83
N ASP A 515 -15.93 -13.35 10.08
CA ASP A 515 -16.79 -13.82 11.18
C ASP A 515 -18.27 -13.51 10.91
N PHE A 516 -18.59 -12.31 10.42
CA PHE A 516 -19.97 -11.94 10.07
C PHE A 516 -20.49 -12.75 8.88
N ARG A 517 -19.68 -12.90 7.82
CA ARG A 517 -19.98 -13.76 6.67
C ARG A 517 -20.27 -15.21 7.10
N ILE A 518 -19.47 -15.75 8.03
CA ILE A 518 -19.68 -17.11 8.55
C ILE A 518 -21.03 -17.19 9.27
N ARG A 519 -21.39 -16.22 10.11
CA ARG A 519 -22.68 -16.16 10.82
C ARG A 519 -23.84 -16.06 9.83
N LEU A 520 -23.73 -15.18 8.82
CA LEU A 520 -24.72 -15.09 7.75
C LEU A 520 -24.87 -16.42 7.01
N THR A 521 -23.75 -17.12 6.76
CA THR A 521 -23.77 -18.45 6.12
C THR A 521 -24.45 -19.50 7.01
N GLN A 522 -24.31 -19.43 8.32
CA GLN A 522 -24.97 -20.33 9.25
C GLN A 522 -26.49 -20.11 9.23
N VAL A 523 -26.92 -18.85 9.35
CA VAL A 523 -28.35 -18.49 9.27
C VAL A 523 -28.93 -18.87 7.91
N MET A 524 -28.20 -18.62 6.80
CA MET A 524 -28.61 -19.03 5.46
C MET A 524 -28.82 -20.54 5.35
N LYS A 525 -27.96 -21.36 5.99
CA LYS A 525 -28.12 -22.83 5.97
C LYS A 525 -29.37 -23.29 6.70
N GLU A 526 -29.81 -22.61 7.76
CA GLU A 526 -31.06 -22.87 8.45
C GLU A 526 -32.27 -22.58 7.55
N GLU A 527 -32.22 -21.52 6.76
CA GLU A 527 -33.25 -21.08 5.82
C GLU A 527 -33.19 -21.77 4.43
N THR A 528 -32.24 -22.68 4.20
CA THR A 528 -32.03 -23.29 2.86
C THR A 528 -33.26 -24.05 2.34
N ARG A 529 -34.19 -24.46 3.20
CA ARG A 529 -35.41 -25.14 2.82
C ARG A 529 -36.44 -24.21 2.14
N ALA A 530 -36.39 -22.93 2.42
CA ALA A 530 -37.27 -21.91 1.87
C ALA A 530 -36.49 -20.72 1.27
N PRO A 531 -35.77 -20.92 0.12
CA PRO A 531 -34.88 -19.90 -0.42
C PRO A 531 -35.58 -18.67 -0.98
N LEU A 532 -36.91 -18.66 -1.00
CA LEU A 532 -37.73 -17.52 -1.42
C LEU A 532 -38.33 -16.75 -0.21
N ASP A 533 -38.00 -17.17 1.01
CA ASP A 533 -38.50 -16.52 2.20
C ASP A 533 -37.83 -15.16 2.42
N PHE A 534 -38.53 -14.27 3.11
CA PHE A 534 -38.07 -12.92 3.41
C PHE A 534 -36.67 -12.88 4.05
N ARG A 535 -36.45 -13.76 5.04
CA ARG A 535 -35.17 -13.81 5.77
C ARG A 535 -33.99 -14.22 4.87
N TYR A 536 -34.22 -15.19 3.98
CA TYR A 536 -33.20 -15.59 2.99
C TYR A 536 -32.87 -14.44 2.04
N CYS A 537 -33.87 -13.71 1.55
CA CYS A 537 -33.68 -12.54 0.70
C CYS A 537 -32.97 -11.38 1.44
N ALA A 538 -33.30 -11.18 2.73
CA ALA A 538 -32.64 -10.19 3.57
C ALA A 538 -31.13 -10.49 3.76
N ILE A 539 -30.77 -11.77 3.98
CA ILE A 539 -29.35 -12.18 4.05
C ILE A 539 -28.65 -11.86 2.73
N LEU A 540 -29.30 -12.14 1.61
CA LEU A 540 -28.71 -11.88 0.28
C LEU A 540 -28.50 -10.37 0.04
N ASN A 541 -29.49 -9.54 0.43
CA ASN A 541 -29.36 -8.07 0.39
C ASN A 541 -28.24 -7.59 1.32
N ALA A 542 -28.08 -8.17 2.52
CA ALA A 542 -27.00 -7.86 3.45
C ALA A 542 -25.63 -8.14 2.83
N VAL A 543 -25.46 -9.34 2.26
CA VAL A 543 -24.20 -9.73 1.61
C VAL A 543 -23.85 -8.78 0.45
N ASN A 544 -24.85 -8.43 -0.37
CA ASN A 544 -24.66 -7.50 -1.47
C ASN A 544 -24.28 -6.09 -0.99
N TYR A 545 -24.95 -5.58 0.05
CA TYR A 545 -24.69 -4.27 0.61
C TYR A 545 -23.27 -4.20 1.18
N ILE A 546 -22.87 -5.18 2.00
CA ILE A 546 -21.52 -5.23 2.59
C ILE A 546 -20.46 -5.30 1.49
N SER A 547 -20.66 -6.14 0.46
CA SER A 547 -19.72 -6.24 -0.68
C SER A 547 -19.59 -4.90 -1.41
N THR A 548 -20.70 -4.18 -1.62
CA THR A 548 -20.71 -2.87 -2.29
C THR A 548 -19.99 -1.82 -1.46
N VAL A 549 -20.29 -1.73 -0.15
CA VAL A 549 -19.63 -0.73 0.73
C VAL A 549 -18.14 -1.02 0.89
N LEU A 550 -17.73 -2.29 0.97
CA LEU A 550 -16.31 -2.64 1.00
C LEU A 550 -15.59 -2.28 -0.32
N ALA A 551 -16.27 -2.40 -1.46
CA ALA A 551 -15.74 -1.95 -2.74
C ALA A 551 -15.58 -0.41 -2.78
N ASP A 552 -16.57 0.34 -2.26
CA ASP A 552 -16.47 1.80 -2.14
C ASP A 552 -15.33 2.20 -1.17
N TRP A 553 -15.11 1.44 -0.10
CA TRP A 553 -14.00 1.68 0.83
C TRP A 553 -12.64 1.37 0.20
N ALA A 554 -12.58 0.43 -0.72
CA ALA A 554 -11.36 0.11 -1.45
C ALA A 554 -10.78 1.33 -2.19
N ASP A 555 -11.65 2.20 -2.69
CA ASP A 555 -11.29 3.43 -3.40
C ASP A 555 -11.03 4.63 -2.45
N ASN A 556 -11.23 4.45 -1.13
CA ASN A 556 -11.01 5.51 -0.16
C ASN A 556 -9.51 5.74 0.07
N VAL A 557 -9.09 7.02 0.08
CA VAL A 557 -7.69 7.44 0.24
C VAL A 557 -7.03 6.81 1.47
N PHE A 558 -7.75 6.69 2.58
CA PHE A 558 -7.20 6.09 3.80
C PHE A 558 -6.82 4.61 3.60
N PHE A 559 -7.70 3.81 2.97
CA PHE A 559 -7.41 2.40 2.72
C PHE A 559 -6.39 2.18 1.60
N LEU A 560 -6.34 3.08 0.60
CA LEU A 560 -5.27 3.09 -0.40
C LEU A 560 -3.90 3.36 0.23
N GLN A 561 -3.82 4.29 1.18
CA GLN A 561 -2.58 4.52 1.95
C GLN A 561 -2.19 3.29 2.78
N LEU A 562 -3.15 2.59 3.38
CA LEU A 562 -2.89 1.35 4.12
C LEU A 562 -2.42 0.22 3.19
N GLN A 563 -2.96 0.13 1.99
CA GLN A 563 -2.51 -0.82 0.98
C GLN A 563 -1.05 -0.58 0.60
N GLN A 564 -0.69 0.67 0.34
CA GLN A 564 0.70 1.03 0.07
C GLN A 564 1.62 0.70 1.25
N ALA A 565 1.20 1.04 2.47
CA ALA A 565 1.97 0.73 3.68
C ALA A 565 2.13 -0.79 3.89
N ALA A 566 1.11 -1.60 3.57
CA ALA A 566 1.20 -3.05 3.63
C ALA A 566 2.24 -3.60 2.65
N LEU A 567 2.29 -3.05 1.43
CA LEU A 567 3.29 -3.41 0.43
C LEU A 567 4.72 -3.03 0.89
N GLU A 568 4.89 -1.88 1.52
CA GLU A 568 6.18 -1.42 2.05
C GLU A 568 6.67 -2.35 3.19
N VAL A 569 5.81 -2.66 4.15
CA VAL A 569 6.12 -3.59 5.25
C VAL A 569 6.43 -5.00 4.74
N PHE A 570 5.69 -5.46 3.72
CA PHE A 570 5.97 -6.74 3.07
C PHE A 570 7.32 -6.73 2.35
N ALA A 571 7.67 -5.61 1.73
CA ALA A 571 8.95 -5.42 1.06
C ALA A 571 10.14 -5.45 2.02
N GLU A 572 10.00 -4.84 3.18
CA GLU A 572 11.04 -4.82 4.21
C GLU A 572 11.28 -6.21 4.81
N ASN A 573 10.24 -7.01 4.95
CA ASN A 573 10.29 -8.35 5.53
C ASN A 573 10.64 -9.46 4.54
N SER A 574 10.52 -9.22 3.23
CA SER A 574 10.83 -10.17 2.18
C SER A 574 12.08 -9.72 1.42
N ALA A 575 13.01 -10.65 1.19
CA ALA A 575 14.19 -10.43 0.34
C ALA A 575 13.84 -10.29 -1.16
N LEU A 576 12.62 -9.88 -1.49
CA LEU A 576 12.13 -9.68 -2.84
C LEU A 576 12.73 -8.41 -3.47
N SER A 577 13.16 -8.51 -4.71
CA SER A 577 13.72 -7.36 -5.44
C SER A 577 12.64 -6.30 -5.67
N LYS A 578 13.04 -5.01 -5.70
CA LYS A 578 12.15 -3.88 -6.01
C LYS A 578 11.37 -4.05 -7.31
N LEU A 579 11.87 -4.86 -8.24
CA LEU A 579 11.22 -5.16 -9.52
C LEU A 579 10.01 -6.11 -9.34
N GLN A 580 10.13 -7.09 -8.46
CA GLN A 580 9.03 -8.01 -8.12
C GLN A 580 7.94 -7.31 -7.31
N LEU A 581 8.34 -6.34 -6.47
CA LEU A 581 7.42 -5.46 -5.76
C LEU A 581 6.63 -4.55 -6.72
N GLY A 582 7.29 -3.98 -7.73
CA GLY A 582 6.62 -3.18 -8.76
C GLY A 582 5.61 -4.00 -9.57
N GLN A 583 5.87 -5.28 -9.78
CA GLN A 583 4.92 -6.19 -10.42
C GLN A 583 3.74 -6.57 -9.50
N LEU A 584 3.97 -6.72 -8.20
CA LEU A 584 2.90 -6.94 -7.20
C LEU A 584 2.07 -5.66 -6.97
N ALA A 585 2.69 -4.49 -6.96
CA ALA A 585 2.00 -3.22 -6.84
C ALA A 585 1.19 -2.83 -8.10
N SER A 586 1.53 -3.39 -9.26
CA SER A 586 0.74 -3.23 -10.49
C SER A 586 -0.48 -4.16 -10.57
N MET A 587 -0.63 -5.10 -9.63
CA MET A 587 -1.90 -5.80 -9.45
C MET A 587 -2.87 -4.80 -8.79
N GLU A 588 -3.92 -4.46 -9.47
CA GLU A 588 -5.05 -3.61 -9.03
C GLU A 588 -5.86 -4.30 -7.90
N SER A 589 -5.18 -4.84 -6.89
CA SER A 589 -5.82 -5.55 -5.77
C SER A 589 -5.99 -4.59 -4.59
N SER A 590 -7.21 -4.52 -4.06
CA SER A 590 -7.54 -3.77 -2.86
C SER A 590 -7.27 -4.59 -1.59
N VAL A 591 -7.13 -3.90 -0.45
CA VAL A 591 -7.02 -4.55 0.86
C VAL A 591 -8.23 -5.41 1.22
N PHE A 592 -9.39 -5.20 0.59
CA PHE A 592 -10.64 -5.92 0.85
C PHE A 592 -11.01 -6.96 -0.22
N ASP A 593 -10.23 -7.12 -1.29
CA ASP A 593 -10.57 -7.98 -2.42
C ASP A 593 -10.86 -9.42 -2.02
N ASP A 594 -10.09 -9.98 -1.09
CA ASP A 594 -10.32 -11.33 -0.60
C ASP A 594 -11.70 -11.44 0.08
N MET A 595 -12.07 -10.46 0.88
CA MET A 595 -13.36 -10.42 1.57
C MET A 595 -14.51 -10.20 0.59
N ILE A 596 -14.33 -9.28 -0.36
CA ILE A 596 -15.29 -9.03 -1.45
C ILE A 596 -15.49 -10.31 -2.26
N ASN A 597 -14.42 -10.99 -2.66
CA ASN A 597 -14.51 -12.24 -3.42
C ASN A 597 -15.25 -13.35 -2.65
N LEU A 598 -15.04 -13.45 -1.34
CA LEU A 598 -15.75 -14.42 -0.51
C LEU A 598 -17.25 -14.09 -0.40
N LEU A 599 -17.59 -12.82 -0.25
CA LEU A 599 -18.98 -12.33 -0.24
C LEU A 599 -19.67 -12.53 -1.60
N GLU A 600 -18.97 -12.22 -2.69
CA GLU A 600 -19.48 -12.44 -4.06
C GLU A 600 -19.76 -13.91 -4.37
N ARG A 601 -18.89 -14.82 -3.89
CA ARG A 601 -19.11 -16.27 -4.00
C ARG A 601 -20.35 -16.69 -3.22
N LEU A 602 -20.52 -16.19 -1.98
CA LEU A 602 -21.71 -16.48 -1.19
C LEU A 602 -22.96 -15.95 -1.87
N LYS A 603 -22.93 -14.72 -2.38
CA LYS A 603 -24.02 -14.09 -3.15
C LYS A 603 -24.40 -14.93 -4.37
N LEU A 604 -23.44 -15.37 -5.15
CA LEU A 604 -23.69 -16.18 -6.34
C LEU A 604 -24.26 -17.56 -5.97
N ASP A 605 -23.77 -18.23 -4.92
CA ASP A 605 -24.29 -19.49 -4.43
C ASP A 605 -25.76 -19.34 -3.99
N MET A 606 -26.07 -18.28 -3.25
CA MET A 606 -27.44 -17.99 -2.80
C MET A 606 -28.38 -17.71 -3.96
N LEU A 607 -27.98 -16.87 -4.92
CA LEU A 607 -28.74 -16.59 -6.13
C LEU A 607 -28.96 -17.85 -6.96
N THR A 608 -27.96 -18.67 -7.15
CA THR A 608 -28.06 -19.93 -7.88
C THR A 608 -29.08 -20.86 -7.25
N ARG A 609 -29.12 -20.98 -5.92
CA ARG A 609 -30.11 -21.77 -5.19
C ARG A 609 -31.54 -21.25 -5.37
N GLN A 610 -31.72 -19.91 -5.34
CA GLN A 610 -33.02 -19.28 -5.63
C GLN A 610 -33.48 -19.55 -7.05
N VAL A 611 -32.58 -19.37 -8.02
CA VAL A 611 -32.85 -19.65 -9.44
C VAL A 611 -33.22 -21.11 -9.63
N ASP A 612 -32.48 -22.04 -9.03
CA ASP A 612 -32.75 -23.48 -9.14
C ASP A 612 -34.07 -23.90 -8.48
N HIS A 613 -34.44 -23.21 -7.40
CA HIS A 613 -35.74 -23.45 -6.73
C HIS A 613 -36.89 -22.99 -7.62
N VAL A 614 -36.87 -21.75 -8.09
CA VAL A 614 -37.88 -21.20 -8.97
C VAL A 614 -37.92 -21.97 -10.30
N PHE A 615 -36.80 -22.29 -10.86
CA PHE A 615 -36.73 -23.08 -12.09
C PHE A 615 -37.36 -24.46 -11.93
N ARG A 616 -37.18 -25.15 -10.79
CA ARG A 616 -37.84 -26.44 -10.50
C ARG A 616 -39.34 -26.29 -10.43
N GLU A 617 -39.87 -25.29 -9.71
CA GLU A 617 -41.30 -25.01 -9.64
C GLU A 617 -41.91 -24.72 -11.02
N VAL A 618 -41.24 -23.88 -11.80
CA VAL A 618 -41.64 -23.54 -13.16
C VAL A 618 -41.56 -24.75 -14.09
N LYS A 619 -40.57 -25.58 -13.98
CA LYS A 619 -40.44 -26.85 -14.71
C LYS A 619 -41.54 -27.85 -14.37
N ASP A 620 -41.94 -27.92 -13.08
CA ASP A 620 -43.06 -28.74 -12.63
C ASP A 620 -44.38 -28.23 -13.15
N ALA A 621 -44.59 -26.91 -13.16
CA ALA A 621 -45.79 -26.27 -13.73
C ALA A 621 -45.83 -26.44 -15.26
N ALA A 622 -44.70 -26.55 -15.93
CA ALA A 622 -44.59 -26.73 -17.38
C ALA A 622 -44.88 -28.17 -17.87
N LYS A 623 -45.10 -29.16 -16.98
CA LYS A 623 -45.27 -30.56 -17.34
C LYS A 623 -46.44 -30.79 -18.32
N LEU A 624 -47.53 -30.04 -18.20
CA LEU A 624 -48.65 -30.12 -19.12
C LEU A 624 -48.34 -29.49 -20.47
N TYR A 625 -47.63 -28.35 -20.47
CA TYR A 625 -47.21 -27.64 -21.67
C TYR A 625 -46.19 -28.45 -22.48
N LYS A 626 -45.28 -29.18 -21.85
CA LYS A 626 -44.33 -30.11 -22.49
C LYS A 626 -45.07 -31.24 -23.24
N LYS A 627 -46.26 -31.66 -22.73
CA LYS A 627 -47.07 -32.78 -23.29
C LYS A 627 -48.18 -32.28 -24.22
N GLU A 628 -48.22 -31.01 -24.60
CA GLU A 628 -49.17 -30.43 -25.53
C GLU A 628 -49.14 -31.14 -26.84
N ARG A 629 -50.30 -31.25 -27.50
CA ARG A 629 -50.45 -31.95 -28.78
C ARG A 629 -50.13 -31.02 -29.97
N TRP A 630 -48.91 -30.60 -30.09
CA TRP A 630 -48.41 -29.65 -31.08
C TRP A 630 -48.68 -30.06 -32.53
N LEU A 631 -48.82 -31.34 -32.81
CA LEU A 631 -49.11 -31.88 -34.16
C LEU A 631 -50.60 -31.77 -34.56
N SER A 632 -51.54 -31.58 -33.59
CA SER A 632 -52.96 -31.61 -33.81
C SER A 632 -53.65 -30.27 -33.59
N LEU A 633 -52.85 -29.22 -33.37
CA LEU A 633 -53.44 -27.87 -33.19
C LEU A 633 -53.93 -27.32 -34.56
N PRO A 634 -55.13 -26.69 -34.59
CA PRO A 634 -55.74 -26.16 -35.81
C PRO A 634 -54.91 -25.01 -36.36
N SER A 635 -54.89 -24.89 -37.73
CA SER A 635 -54.15 -23.77 -38.40
C SER A 635 -54.87 -22.44 -38.16
N GLN A 636 -54.17 -21.32 -38.40
CA GLN A 636 -54.67 -19.94 -38.20
C GLN A 636 -55.91 -19.66 -39.06
N CYS A 637 -56.10 -20.37 -40.20
CA CYS A 637 -57.29 -20.22 -41.04
C CYS A 637 -58.58 -20.79 -40.40
N GLU A 638 -58.42 -21.63 -39.35
CA GLU A 638 -59.52 -22.28 -38.65
C GLU A 638 -59.87 -21.61 -37.35
N GLN A 639 -59.04 -20.70 -36.86
CA GLN A 639 -59.25 -19.98 -35.57
C GLN A 639 -59.52 -18.50 -35.80
N ALA A 640 -60.60 -17.95 -35.25
CA ALA A 640 -60.97 -16.55 -35.37
C ALA A 640 -60.10 -15.62 -34.50
N VAL A 641 -59.61 -16.07 -33.35
CA VAL A 641 -58.72 -15.32 -32.46
C VAL A 641 -57.76 -16.27 -31.74
N MET A 642 -56.47 -15.91 -31.72
CA MET A 642 -55.48 -16.67 -30.99
C MET A 642 -55.55 -16.29 -29.48
N SER A 643 -55.54 -17.30 -28.62
CA SER A 643 -55.48 -17.16 -27.17
C SER A 643 -54.31 -17.96 -26.59
N LEU A 644 -53.90 -17.60 -25.36
CA LEU A 644 -52.86 -18.33 -24.67
C LEU A 644 -53.27 -19.81 -24.48
N SER A 645 -52.34 -20.72 -24.68
CA SER A 645 -52.57 -22.14 -24.44
C SER A 645 -52.90 -22.37 -22.96
N SER A 646 -54.00 -23.11 -22.70
CA SER A 646 -54.45 -23.37 -21.31
C SER A 646 -53.41 -24.15 -20.51
N SER A 647 -52.61 -24.98 -21.19
CA SER A 647 -51.49 -25.74 -20.60
C SER A 647 -50.27 -24.86 -20.24
N ALA A 648 -50.14 -23.66 -20.86
CA ALA A 648 -49.07 -22.69 -20.53
C ALA A 648 -49.46 -21.82 -19.33
N CYS A 649 -50.75 -21.69 -18.96
CA CYS A 649 -51.19 -20.82 -17.88
C CYS A 649 -50.49 -21.13 -16.53
N PRO A 650 -50.39 -22.37 -16.05
CA PRO A 650 -49.72 -22.66 -14.80
C PRO A 650 -48.21 -22.22 -14.79
N LEU A 651 -47.52 -22.48 -15.90
CA LEU A 651 -46.12 -22.04 -16.09
C LEU A 651 -45.98 -20.54 -15.94
N LEU A 652 -46.75 -19.76 -16.70
CA LEU A 652 -46.67 -18.30 -16.72
C LEU A 652 -47.14 -17.65 -15.40
N LEU A 653 -48.15 -18.20 -14.75
CA LEU A 653 -48.60 -17.73 -13.46
C LEU A 653 -47.55 -17.98 -12.38
N THR A 654 -47.00 -19.18 -12.28
CA THR A 654 -45.93 -19.48 -11.33
C THR A 654 -44.73 -18.56 -11.55
N LEU A 655 -44.32 -18.37 -12.82
CA LEU A 655 -43.22 -17.50 -13.15
C LEU A 655 -43.48 -16.04 -12.76
N ARG A 656 -44.65 -15.50 -13.08
CA ARG A 656 -45.08 -14.15 -12.72
C ARG A 656 -45.07 -13.96 -11.20
N ASP A 657 -45.70 -14.87 -10.47
CA ASP A 657 -45.86 -14.74 -9.03
C ASP A 657 -44.50 -14.77 -8.31
N ARG A 658 -43.56 -15.62 -8.78
CA ARG A 658 -42.20 -15.66 -8.21
C ARG A 658 -41.35 -14.45 -8.60
N LEU A 659 -41.50 -13.93 -9.80
CA LEU A 659 -40.82 -12.68 -10.21
C LEU A 659 -41.30 -11.50 -9.36
N LEU A 660 -42.63 -11.33 -9.18
CA LEU A 660 -43.21 -10.26 -8.35
C LEU A 660 -42.80 -10.39 -6.88
N GLN A 661 -42.81 -11.63 -6.33
CA GLN A 661 -42.39 -11.88 -4.95
C GLN A 661 -40.95 -11.45 -4.73
N LEU A 662 -40.04 -11.88 -5.61
CA LEU A 662 -38.61 -11.58 -5.45
C LEU A 662 -38.27 -10.13 -5.81
N GLU A 663 -38.97 -9.49 -6.74
CA GLU A 663 -38.87 -8.06 -7.01
C GLU A 663 -39.14 -7.22 -5.77
N GLN A 664 -40.10 -7.61 -4.96
CA GLN A 664 -40.45 -6.92 -3.71
C GLN A 664 -39.40 -7.14 -2.61
N GLN A 665 -38.72 -8.27 -2.61
CA GLN A 665 -37.80 -8.67 -1.53
C GLN A 665 -36.33 -8.37 -1.82
N LEU A 666 -35.90 -8.53 -3.06
CA LEU A 666 -34.49 -8.30 -3.46
C LEU A 666 -34.26 -6.85 -3.88
N CYS A 667 -33.06 -6.36 -3.66
CA CYS A 667 -32.63 -5.09 -4.24
C CYS A 667 -32.54 -5.17 -5.77
N VAL A 668 -32.62 -4.04 -6.44
CA VAL A 668 -32.70 -3.94 -7.92
C VAL A 668 -31.56 -4.65 -8.63
N SER A 669 -30.34 -4.53 -8.09
CA SER A 669 -29.12 -5.16 -8.68
C SER A 669 -29.20 -6.68 -8.60
N LEU A 670 -29.56 -7.24 -7.45
CA LEU A 670 -29.70 -8.70 -7.24
C LEU A 670 -30.84 -9.29 -8.04
N PHE A 671 -31.98 -8.59 -8.05
CA PHE A 671 -33.13 -9.04 -8.83
C PHE A 671 -32.81 -9.06 -10.33
N ARG A 672 -32.01 -8.10 -10.83
CA ARG A 672 -31.53 -8.11 -12.21
C ARG A 672 -30.71 -9.36 -12.53
N ILE A 673 -29.74 -9.70 -11.69
CA ILE A 673 -28.92 -10.90 -11.85
C ILE A 673 -29.78 -12.15 -11.76
N PHE A 674 -30.68 -12.22 -10.79
CA PHE A 674 -31.60 -13.34 -10.58
C PHE A 674 -32.44 -13.65 -11.84
N TRP A 675 -33.19 -12.67 -12.37
CA TRP A 675 -34.06 -12.94 -13.51
C TRP A 675 -33.23 -13.23 -14.79
N GLN A 676 -32.06 -12.64 -14.97
CA GLN A 676 -31.18 -12.97 -16.09
C GLN A 676 -30.73 -14.44 -16.04
N MET A 677 -30.26 -14.91 -14.87
CA MET A 677 -29.88 -16.30 -14.69
C MET A 677 -31.07 -17.25 -14.88
N LEU A 678 -32.26 -16.84 -14.42
CA LEU A 678 -33.48 -17.64 -14.57
C LEU A 678 -33.88 -17.77 -16.07
N VAL A 679 -33.86 -16.65 -16.80
CA VAL A 679 -34.21 -16.63 -18.23
C VAL A 679 -33.24 -17.49 -19.04
N GLU A 680 -31.95 -17.46 -18.75
CA GLU A 680 -30.96 -18.31 -19.43
C GLU A 680 -31.30 -19.81 -19.24
N LYS A 681 -31.64 -20.22 -18.02
CA LYS A 681 -32.07 -21.61 -17.76
C LYS A 681 -33.41 -21.93 -18.43
N LEU A 682 -34.36 -20.98 -18.47
CA LEU A 682 -35.64 -21.16 -19.12
C LEU A 682 -35.51 -21.24 -20.64
N ASP A 683 -34.67 -20.43 -21.26
CA ASP A 683 -34.41 -20.46 -22.70
C ASP A 683 -33.88 -21.85 -23.13
N ILE A 684 -32.88 -22.36 -22.41
CA ILE A 684 -32.33 -23.69 -22.66
C ILE A 684 -33.37 -24.78 -22.42
N TYR A 685 -34.12 -24.69 -21.35
CA TYR A 685 -35.15 -25.70 -21.00
C TYR A 685 -36.27 -25.75 -22.04
N ILE A 686 -36.85 -24.60 -22.40
CA ILE A 686 -37.92 -24.54 -23.40
C ILE A 686 -37.40 -25.04 -24.73
N TYR A 687 -36.20 -24.67 -25.14
CA TYR A 687 -35.57 -25.13 -26.36
C TYR A 687 -35.36 -26.64 -26.36
N GLN A 688 -34.69 -27.18 -25.36
CA GLN A 688 -34.30 -28.60 -25.35
C GLN A 688 -35.44 -29.54 -24.99
N GLU A 689 -36.22 -29.22 -23.94
CA GLU A 689 -37.21 -30.16 -23.43
C GLU A 689 -38.64 -29.94 -23.99
N ILE A 690 -38.98 -28.78 -24.55
CA ILE A 690 -40.26 -28.52 -25.14
C ILE A 690 -40.18 -28.52 -26.64
N ILE A 691 -39.24 -27.73 -27.25
CA ILE A 691 -39.18 -27.59 -28.70
C ILE A 691 -38.56 -28.83 -29.36
N LEU A 692 -37.34 -29.20 -28.94
CA LEU A 692 -36.66 -30.37 -29.55
C LEU A 692 -37.34 -31.72 -29.24
N ALA A 693 -38.11 -31.80 -28.19
CA ALA A 693 -38.83 -33.05 -27.82
C ALA A 693 -40.18 -33.26 -28.53
N ASN A 694 -40.61 -32.31 -29.36
CA ASN A 694 -41.91 -32.35 -30.03
C ASN A 694 -41.81 -32.11 -31.53
N HIS A 695 -42.86 -32.51 -32.26
CA HIS A 695 -43.02 -32.19 -33.70
C HIS A 695 -44.19 -31.18 -33.82
N PHE A 696 -44.08 -30.31 -34.82
CA PHE A 696 -44.98 -29.18 -34.97
C PHE A 696 -45.62 -29.19 -36.37
N ASN A 697 -46.95 -29.04 -36.39
CA ASN A 697 -47.67 -28.63 -37.60
C ASN A 697 -47.70 -27.09 -37.64
N GLU A 698 -48.31 -26.52 -38.66
CA GLU A 698 -48.41 -25.06 -38.86
C GLU A 698 -49.15 -24.40 -37.67
N GLY A 699 -50.25 -24.95 -37.20
CA GLY A 699 -50.95 -24.45 -36.05
C GLY A 699 -50.19 -24.50 -34.75
N GLY A 700 -49.51 -25.62 -34.51
CA GLY A 700 -48.65 -25.76 -33.33
C GLY A 700 -47.45 -24.83 -33.32
N ALA A 701 -46.78 -24.65 -34.45
CA ALA A 701 -45.66 -23.69 -34.54
C ALA A 701 -46.11 -22.24 -34.30
N THR A 702 -47.26 -21.86 -34.88
CA THR A 702 -47.82 -20.52 -34.71
C THR A 702 -48.33 -20.30 -33.27
N GLN A 703 -48.94 -21.30 -32.63
CA GLN A 703 -49.36 -21.25 -31.26
C GLN A 703 -48.16 -21.10 -30.30
N LEU A 704 -47.10 -21.88 -30.53
CA LEU A 704 -45.86 -21.76 -29.77
C LEU A 704 -45.28 -20.34 -29.86
N GLN A 705 -45.18 -19.81 -31.07
CA GLN A 705 -44.70 -18.45 -31.34
C GLN A 705 -45.55 -17.41 -30.61
N PHE A 706 -46.89 -17.56 -30.62
CA PHE A 706 -47.81 -16.68 -29.91
C PHE A 706 -47.59 -16.75 -28.40
N ASP A 707 -47.53 -17.95 -27.81
CA ASP A 707 -47.31 -18.16 -26.40
C ASP A 707 -45.96 -17.54 -25.93
N MET A 708 -44.92 -17.66 -26.75
CA MET A 708 -43.62 -17.07 -26.41
C MET A 708 -43.60 -15.54 -26.59
N THR A 709 -44.01 -15.05 -27.78
CA THR A 709 -43.80 -13.64 -28.15
C THR A 709 -44.82 -12.71 -27.52
N ARG A 710 -46.08 -13.19 -27.29
CA ARG A 710 -47.22 -12.38 -26.77
C ARG A 710 -47.47 -12.60 -25.30
N ASN A 711 -46.92 -13.64 -24.71
CA ASN A 711 -47.15 -13.96 -23.29
C ASN A 711 -45.88 -14.11 -22.47
N LEU A 712 -44.93 -14.99 -22.85
CA LEU A 712 -43.74 -15.23 -22.05
C LEU A 712 -42.76 -14.00 -22.10
N PHE A 713 -42.42 -13.52 -23.28
CA PHE A 713 -41.47 -12.41 -23.39
C PHE A 713 -41.99 -11.12 -22.72
N PRO A 714 -43.30 -10.75 -22.88
CA PRO A 714 -43.84 -9.58 -22.21
C PRO A 714 -43.81 -9.61 -20.69
N LEU A 715 -43.76 -10.79 -20.04
CA LEU A 715 -43.58 -10.86 -18.60
C LEU A 715 -42.28 -10.17 -18.12
N PHE A 716 -41.27 -10.15 -18.98
CA PHE A 716 -39.99 -9.52 -18.70
C PHE A 716 -39.86 -8.09 -19.26
N SER A 717 -40.89 -7.56 -19.92
CA SER A 717 -40.88 -6.20 -20.48
C SER A 717 -40.76 -5.10 -19.45
N HIS A 718 -41.17 -5.37 -18.22
CA HIS A 718 -41.02 -4.46 -17.10
C HIS A 718 -39.52 -4.30 -16.70
N TYR A 719 -38.72 -5.35 -16.86
CA TYR A 719 -37.33 -5.44 -16.42
C TYR A 719 -36.33 -5.11 -17.51
N CYS A 720 -36.71 -5.24 -18.78
CA CYS A 720 -35.82 -4.93 -19.90
C CYS A 720 -36.61 -4.49 -21.15
N LYS A 721 -35.98 -3.62 -21.98
CA LYS A 721 -36.59 -3.05 -23.19
C LYS A 721 -36.82 -4.08 -24.30
N ARG A 722 -36.04 -5.14 -24.36
CA ARG A 722 -36.07 -6.18 -25.40
C ARG A 722 -35.90 -7.57 -24.79
N PRO A 723 -36.93 -8.12 -24.13
CA PRO A 723 -36.86 -9.42 -23.48
C PRO A 723 -36.53 -10.57 -24.41
N GLU A 724 -36.94 -10.48 -25.68
CA GLU A 724 -36.62 -11.47 -26.73
C GLU A 724 -35.12 -11.69 -26.97
N ASN A 725 -34.27 -10.76 -26.56
CA ASN A 725 -32.82 -10.92 -26.70
C ASN A 725 -32.19 -11.84 -25.64
N TYR A 726 -32.93 -12.13 -24.58
CA TYR A 726 -32.51 -13.06 -23.53
C TYR A 726 -32.96 -14.49 -23.82
N PHE A 727 -34.06 -14.68 -24.59
CA PHE A 727 -34.55 -15.99 -25.05
C PHE A 727 -34.06 -16.30 -26.47
N LYS A 728 -32.74 -16.38 -26.65
CA LYS A 728 -32.13 -16.45 -27.98
C LYS A 728 -32.48 -17.72 -28.72
N HIS A 729 -32.39 -18.88 -28.06
CA HIS A 729 -32.68 -20.18 -28.68
C HIS A 729 -34.16 -20.33 -28.98
N VAL A 730 -35.02 -19.96 -28.03
CA VAL A 730 -36.48 -20.03 -28.22
C VAL A 730 -36.97 -19.09 -29.33
N LYS A 731 -36.44 -17.84 -29.38
CA LYS A 731 -36.76 -16.87 -30.43
C LYS A 731 -36.41 -17.38 -31.82
N GLU A 732 -35.15 -17.83 -31.99
CA GLU A 732 -34.67 -18.32 -33.29
C GLU A 732 -35.36 -19.63 -33.69
N ALA A 733 -35.62 -20.52 -32.72
CA ALA A 733 -36.41 -21.73 -33.01
C ALA A 733 -37.85 -21.39 -33.48
N CYS A 734 -38.52 -20.40 -32.84
CA CYS A 734 -39.82 -19.93 -33.31
C CYS A 734 -39.77 -19.37 -34.73
N ILE A 735 -38.69 -18.66 -35.12
CA ILE A 735 -38.51 -18.17 -36.47
C ILE A 735 -38.41 -19.37 -37.46
N VAL A 736 -37.51 -20.33 -37.15
CA VAL A 736 -37.32 -21.52 -38.05
C VAL A 736 -38.59 -22.32 -38.21
N LEU A 737 -39.32 -22.57 -37.10
CA LEU A 737 -40.56 -23.35 -37.14
C LEU A 737 -41.68 -22.66 -37.92
N ASN A 738 -41.73 -21.33 -37.96
CA ASN A 738 -42.76 -20.52 -38.62
C ASN A 738 -42.33 -19.98 -40.00
N LEU A 739 -41.17 -20.39 -40.53
CA LEU A 739 -40.78 -20.05 -41.93
C LEU A 739 -41.85 -20.55 -42.89
N ASN A 740 -42.19 -19.78 -43.90
CA ASN A 740 -43.05 -20.27 -44.96
C ASN A 740 -42.35 -21.45 -45.66
N ILE A 741 -43.16 -22.35 -46.31
CA ILE A 741 -42.68 -23.61 -46.86
C ILE A 741 -41.56 -23.38 -47.91
N GLY A 742 -41.69 -22.33 -48.74
CA GLY A 742 -40.67 -22.01 -49.74
C GLY A 742 -39.35 -21.63 -49.15
N SER A 743 -39.37 -20.72 -48.16
CA SER A 743 -38.15 -20.30 -47.45
C SER A 743 -37.50 -21.44 -46.62
N ALA A 744 -38.31 -22.30 -46.03
CA ALA A 744 -37.84 -23.47 -45.31
C ALA A 744 -37.15 -24.51 -46.20
N LEU A 745 -37.71 -24.76 -47.40
CA LEU A 745 -37.11 -25.65 -48.41
C LEU A 745 -35.78 -25.06 -48.93
N LEU A 746 -35.80 -23.79 -49.30
CA LEU A 746 -34.57 -23.11 -49.73
C LEU A 746 -33.46 -23.14 -48.66
N LEU A 747 -33.81 -22.85 -47.39
CA LEU A 747 -32.87 -22.94 -46.29
C LEU A 747 -32.33 -24.36 -46.15
N LYS A 748 -33.19 -25.36 -46.23
CA LYS A 748 -32.80 -26.79 -46.14
C LYS A 748 -31.82 -27.17 -47.24
N ASP A 749 -32.09 -26.77 -48.50
CA ASP A 749 -31.20 -27.02 -49.64
C ASP A 749 -29.83 -26.32 -49.47
N VAL A 750 -29.84 -25.09 -49.01
CA VAL A 750 -28.59 -24.35 -48.72
C VAL A 750 -27.77 -25.03 -47.63
N LEU A 751 -28.41 -25.49 -46.53
CA LEU A 751 -27.74 -26.19 -45.46
C LEU A 751 -27.17 -27.54 -45.89
N GLN A 752 -27.90 -28.30 -46.72
CA GLN A 752 -27.43 -29.57 -47.29
C GLN A 752 -26.35 -29.40 -48.37
N SER A 753 -26.37 -28.29 -49.09
CA SER A 753 -25.38 -27.96 -50.11
C SER A 753 -24.13 -27.28 -49.60
N ALA A 754 -24.18 -26.82 -48.36
CA ALA A 754 -23.04 -26.15 -47.69
C ALA A 754 -21.88 -27.14 -47.53
N SER A 755 -20.92 -27.07 -48.44
CA SER A 755 -19.63 -27.73 -48.29
C SER A 755 -18.77 -26.98 -47.30
N GLU A 756 -17.72 -27.61 -46.76
CA GLU A 756 -16.76 -27.02 -45.81
C GLU A 756 -16.13 -25.65 -46.23
N HIS A 757 -16.36 -25.24 -47.49
CA HIS A 757 -15.77 -24.03 -48.09
C HIS A 757 -16.73 -22.85 -48.25
N LEU A 758 -18.03 -23.00 -48.02
CA LEU A 758 -19.00 -21.86 -47.96
C LEU A 758 -19.82 -21.97 -46.68
N PRO A 759 -19.57 -21.06 -45.70
CA PRO A 759 -20.33 -21.08 -44.46
C PRO A 759 -21.79 -20.73 -44.73
N ALA A 760 -22.70 -21.56 -44.25
CA ALA A 760 -24.16 -21.32 -44.28
C ALA A 760 -24.59 -20.14 -43.43
N THR A 761 -23.64 -19.52 -42.73
CA THR A 761 -23.86 -18.39 -41.80
C THR A 761 -24.51 -17.18 -42.44
N ALA A 762 -24.24 -16.90 -43.75
CA ALA A 762 -24.85 -15.77 -44.42
C ALA A 762 -26.39 -16.00 -44.63
N ALA A 763 -26.76 -17.22 -45.05
CA ALA A 763 -28.16 -17.58 -45.24
C ALA A 763 -28.93 -17.65 -43.90
N LEU A 764 -28.27 -18.09 -42.82
CA LEU A 764 -28.83 -18.08 -41.48
C LEU A 764 -29.08 -16.65 -40.97
N ASN A 765 -28.11 -15.75 -41.20
CA ASN A 765 -28.24 -14.34 -40.82
C ASN A 765 -29.35 -13.61 -41.57
N GLU A 766 -29.55 -13.91 -42.87
CA GLU A 766 -30.67 -13.34 -43.68
C GLU A 766 -32.02 -13.73 -43.12
N VAL A 767 -32.17 -14.91 -42.54
CA VAL A 767 -33.40 -15.38 -41.90
C VAL A 767 -33.56 -14.84 -40.44
N GLY A 768 -32.52 -14.24 -39.89
CA GLY A 768 -32.50 -13.69 -38.53
C GLY A 768 -32.04 -14.69 -37.44
N ILE A 769 -31.24 -15.67 -37.81
CA ILE A 769 -30.67 -16.71 -36.95
C ILE A 769 -29.19 -16.39 -36.73
N TYR A 770 -28.80 -16.12 -35.49
CA TYR A 770 -27.45 -15.69 -35.13
C TYR A 770 -26.79 -16.59 -34.09
N LYS A 771 -27.57 -17.34 -33.31
CA LYS A 771 -27.09 -18.15 -32.17
C LYS A 771 -27.14 -19.64 -32.40
N LEU A 772 -28.18 -20.12 -33.10
CA LEU A 772 -28.32 -21.53 -33.38
C LEU A 772 -27.25 -22.00 -34.40
N ALA A 773 -26.63 -23.12 -34.13
CA ALA A 773 -25.70 -23.74 -35.07
C ALA A 773 -26.45 -24.33 -36.28
N GLN A 774 -25.74 -24.54 -37.39
CA GLN A 774 -26.32 -25.14 -38.59
C GLN A 774 -27.03 -26.47 -38.29
N GLN A 775 -26.41 -27.34 -37.51
CA GLN A 775 -26.98 -28.63 -37.10
C GLN A 775 -28.30 -28.48 -36.33
N ASP A 776 -28.39 -27.49 -35.42
CA ASP A 776 -29.58 -27.20 -34.66
C ASP A 776 -30.74 -26.77 -35.56
N VAL A 777 -30.44 -25.94 -36.59
CA VAL A 777 -31.45 -25.50 -37.58
C VAL A 777 -31.91 -26.66 -38.43
N GLU A 778 -31.05 -27.57 -38.85
CA GLU A 778 -31.41 -28.80 -39.55
C GLU A 778 -32.35 -29.68 -38.72
N ILE A 779 -32.06 -29.85 -37.41
CA ILE A 779 -32.93 -30.59 -36.50
C ILE A 779 -34.30 -29.91 -36.44
N LEU A 780 -34.36 -28.57 -36.23
CA LEU A 780 -35.62 -27.84 -36.16
C LEU A 780 -36.45 -27.94 -37.44
N LEU A 781 -35.83 -27.89 -38.59
CA LEU A 781 -36.51 -28.10 -39.88
C LEU A 781 -37.10 -29.52 -39.97
N ASN A 782 -36.41 -30.52 -39.44
CA ASN A 782 -36.94 -31.90 -39.45
C ASN A 782 -38.08 -32.13 -38.42
N LEU A 783 -38.22 -31.28 -37.40
CA LEU A 783 -39.38 -31.33 -36.46
C LEU A 783 -40.67 -30.77 -37.05
N ARG A 784 -40.64 -30.11 -38.20
CA ARG A 784 -41.78 -29.63 -38.94
C ARG A 784 -42.45 -30.80 -39.69
N THR A 785 -43.79 -30.87 -39.64
CA THR A 785 -44.58 -31.88 -40.33
C THR A 785 -45.36 -31.34 -41.56
N ASN A 786 -45.31 -30.03 -41.80
CA ASN A 786 -46.00 -29.35 -42.91
C ASN A 786 -45.23 -29.32 -44.23
N TRP A 787 -44.49 -30.39 -44.53
CA TRP A 787 -43.80 -30.49 -45.82
C TRP A 787 -44.79 -30.87 -46.92
N PRO A 788 -44.70 -30.28 -48.14
CA PRO A 788 -45.49 -30.72 -49.27
C PRO A 788 -45.19 -32.18 -49.56
N ASN A 789 -46.20 -33.02 -49.70
CA ASN A 789 -46.00 -34.39 -50.14
C ASN A 789 -45.35 -34.36 -51.52
N THR A 790 -44.02 -34.55 -51.51
CA THR A 790 -43.31 -34.91 -52.75
C THR A 790 -43.81 -36.30 -53.12
N GLY A 791 -44.93 -36.39 -53.83
CA GLY A 791 -45.38 -37.64 -54.34
C GLY A 791 -44.27 -38.34 -55.11
N LYS A 792 -43.97 -39.59 -54.64
CA LYS A 792 -43.28 -40.56 -55.50
C LYS A 792 -44.26 -40.99 -56.57
#